data_3181320a73b9682ff4ffebff8714176b
#
_entry.id   3181320a73b9682ff4ffebff8714176b
#
_cell.length_a   1.000
_cell.length_b   1.000
_cell.length_c   1.000
_cell.angle_alpha   90.00
_cell.angle_beta   90.00
_cell.angle_gamma   90.00
#
_symmetry.space_group_name_H-M   'P 1'
#
loop_
_entity.id
_entity.type
_entity.pdbx_description
1 polymer ?
#
loop_
_entity_poly.entity_id
_entity_poly.type
_entity_poly.pdbx_seq_one_letter_code
_entity_poly.pdbx_strand_id
1 'polypeptide(L)'
;MRLSDYIRKCIREGTQISRFNVTWGVLLAAPGHIFFYLLLKYGFQMPYENFPLRFSATLIAVFALVLVRMESPIAKKYFPVYWHFSLIYILPFLFTLFLLKNDFHELWLYWEIFMVFILIAFVPNWLMLLFDLFVGVIAGIAWYVLTTPEISLNPDFDIPAYLTVLIFSVIAGYLFSYSNRRGQVAMEKNSAFQALAGSIAHEMRNPLNQVSLNLEIIERKLPVFKHQDSPSADIQVLDSLYQHVAWCRIAIKRGTQIIAMILDEVREKPIDKSSFTYAPSGLITQKAIDEYGFESVTEKEKIILDNSCDFMFRISETMYVFVIFNLIKNALYYLESRPDARIYISFQPGERYNSVKIRDTGPGISRENLSRLFDPYFTASKKGGTGLGLSYCKRVMHAFDGDIVCLSTEGKYTEFILTFPVVTADELKVSHDKLIHDNRQLFNKKNILVVDDNAKDRKVVKEVLVHLDVVVDEAANGQEALEKIRIASYDLVIMNLAMPVLDGYEATEMIRSGHIGQKAAGIPIIGYTEQPYAVVRGKTNKVGMQELITKPLMESDLVMKIAAVFHEYHGISLQKIGGKSVLIADDSAVNRIGLIMILEKYGIKAEGAVNGKDAYEKLERGTFDLVLMDIGMPQLNGIEATKMIRNSAIPKVVTVPVIGFSGESDEQLIREALAAGMNDYLIKPVDIRLLLEKISQTL
;
A
#
# COMPACT_ATOMS: atom_id res chain seq x y z
N MET A 1 9.94 -15.70 21.04
CA MET A 1 10.70 -16.58 20.12
C MET A 1 11.31 -17.69 20.95
N ARG A 2 11.04 -18.99 20.67
CA ARG A 2 11.63 -20.11 21.42
C ARG A 2 13.14 -20.14 21.14
N LEU A 3 13.95 -20.57 22.13
CA LEU A 3 15.41 -20.67 21.99
C LEU A 3 15.83 -21.48 20.74
N SER A 4 15.08 -22.55 20.42
CA SER A 4 15.29 -23.35 19.22
C SER A 4 15.14 -22.57 17.91
N ASP A 5 14.20 -21.62 17.87
CA ASP A 5 13.95 -20.80 16.67
C ASP A 5 15.06 -19.75 16.50
N TYR A 6 15.55 -19.22 17.62
CA TYR A 6 16.70 -18.31 17.62
C TYR A 6 17.97 -18.99 17.13
N ILE A 7 18.28 -20.20 17.64
CA ILE A 7 19.44 -20.99 17.20
C ILE A 7 19.34 -21.32 15.70
N ARG A 8 18.17 -21.78 15.21
CA ARG A 8 17.96 -22.05 13.78
C ARG A 8 18.17 -20.81 12.92
N LYS A 9 17.74 -19.64 13.40
CA LYS A 9 17.95 -18.37 12.74
C LYS A 9 19.44 -18.04 12.66
N CYS A 10 20.19 -18.16 13.77
CA CYS A 10 21.63 -17.92 13.83
C CYS A 10 22.41 -18.85 12.87
N ILE A 11 22.05 -20.13 12.82
CA ILE A 11 22.68 -21.09 11.88
C ILE A 11 22.39 -20.67 10.44
N ARG A 12 21.13 -20.32 10.09
CA ARG A 12 20.78 -19.87 8.75
C ARG A 12 21.54 -18.60 8.33
N GLU A 13 21.69 -17.65 9.25
CA GLU A 13 22.44 -16.41 9.00
C GLU A 13 23.94 -16.69 8.87
N GLY A 14 24.52 -17.55 9.70
CA GLY A 14 25.92 -17.95 9.65
C GLY A 14 26.30 -18.72 8.37
N THR A 15 25.31 -19.34 7.71
CA THR A 15 25.51 -20.06 6.45
C THR A 15 25.40 -19.14 5.20
N GLN A 16 25.03 -17.86 5.36
CA GLN A 16 25.04 -16.88 4.28
C GLN A 16 26.45 -16.29 4.11
N ILE A 17 27.24 -16.91 3.24
CA ILE A 17 28.64 -16.53 3.02
C ILE A 17 28.75 -15.66 1.77
N SER A 18 29.32 -14.47 1.91
CA SER A 18 29.59 -13.56 0.81
C SER A 18 30.73 -14.10 -0.09
N ARG A 19 30.48 -14.19 -1.41
CA ARG A 19 31.53 -14.50 -2.38
C ARG A 19 32.73 -13.53 -2.29
N PHE A 20 32.45 -12.28 -1.95
CA PHE A 20 33.47 -11.26 -1.74
C PHE A 20 34.40 -11.63 -0.58
N ASN A 21 33.84 -11.99 0.58
CA ASN A 21 34.61 -12.38 1.76
C ASN A 21 35.48 -13.60 1.49
N VAL A 22 34.94 -14.62 0.81
CA VAL A 22 35.73 -15.81 0.43
C VAL A 22 36.89 -15.45 -0.48
N THR A 23 36.63 -14.66 -1.53
CA THR A 23 37.68 -14.30 -2.50
C THR A 23 38.82 -13.52 -1.84
N TRP A 24 38.49 -12.48 -1.05
CA TRP A 24 39.51 -11.69 -0.37
C TRP A 24 40.17 -12.44 0.78
N GLY A 25 39.43 -13.26 1.51
CA GLY A 25 39.99 -14.12 2.55
C GLY A 25 41.03 -15.08 2.02
N VAL A 26 40.75 -15.71 0.90
CA VAL A 26 41.72 -16.65 0.26
C VAL A 26 42.91 -15.93 -0.34
N LEU A 27 42.70 -14.77 -1.00
CA LEU A 27 43.80 -13.97 -1.56
C LEU A 27 44.77 -13.48 -0.49
N LEU A 28 44.30 -13.27 0.74
CA LEU A 28 45.17 -12.92 1.85
C LEU A 28 45.76 -14.14 2.56
N ALA A 29 44.97 -15.17 2.84
CA ALA A 29 45.37 -16.34 3.60
C ALA A 29 46.37 -17.23 2.82
N ALA A 30 46.11 -17.51 1.53
CA ALA A 30 46.90 -18.46 0.79
C ALA A 30 48.40 -18.02 0.61
N PRO A 31 48.73 -16.82 0.12
CA PRO A 31 50.10 -16.36 0.11
C PRO A 31 50.63 -16.00 1.51
N GLY A 32 49.72 -15.56 2.42
CA GLY A 32 50.04 -15.16 3.78
C GLY A 32 50.70 -16.32 4.56
N HIS A 33 50.15 -17.52 4.51
CA HIS A 33 50.71 -18.67 5.23
C HIS A 33 52.11 -19.00 4.81
N ILE A 34 52.40 -18.96 3.51
CA ILE A 34 53.74 -19.21 2.97
C ILE A 34 54.70 -18.06 3.39
N PHE A 35 54.27 -16.82 3.20
CA PHE A 35 55.05 -15.63 3.60
C PHE A 35 55.40 -15.63 5.08
N PHE A 36 54.42 -15.85 5.95
CA PHE A 36 54.61 -15.89 7.39
C PHE A 36 55.48 -17.06 7.84
N TYR A 37 55.39 -18.22 7.17
CA TYR A 37 56.34 -19.31 7.44
C TYR A 37 57.78 -18.84 7.24
N LEU A 38 58.08 -18.20 6.11
CA LEU A 38 59.44 -17.72 5.82
C LEU A 38 59.89 -16.61 6.79
N LEU A 39 58.98 -15.66 7.07
CA LEU A 39 59.24 -14.56 7.97
C LEU A 39 59.49 -15.01 9.42
N LEU A 40 58.66 -15.89 9.96
CA LEU A 40 58.76 -16.35 11.32
C LEU A 40 59.93 -17.34 11.49
N LYS A 41 60.18 -18.24 10.54
CA LYS A 41 61.23 -19.22 10.59
C LYS A 41 62.61 -18.59 10.41
N TYR A 42 62.80 -17.74 9.41
CA TYR A 42 64.09 -17.19 9.04
C TYR A 42 64.33 -15.74 9.49
N GLY A 43 63.27 -14.94 9.58
CA GLY A 43 63.35 -13.54 10.05
C GLY A 43 63.37 -13.43 11.56
N PHE A 44 62.35 -13.98 12.22
CA PHE A 44 62.18 -13.94 13.68
C PHE A 44 62.81 -15.14 14.42
N GLN A 45 63.30 -16.15 13.69
CA GLN A 45 63.93 -17.37 14.24
C GLN A 45 63.09 -18.09 15.30
N MET A 46 61.73 -18.17 15.06
CA MET A 46 60.81 -18.81 16.00
C MET A 46 61.18 -20.28 16.24
N PRO A 47 61.18 -20.77 17.52
CA PRO A 47 61.57 -22.14 17.86
C PRO A 47 60.77 -23.18 17.13
N TYR A 48 59.47 -22.98 16.94
CA TYR A 48 58.59 -23.90 16.24
C TYR A 48 57.86 -23.22 15.08
N GLU A 49 58.13 -23.70 13.89
CA GLU A 49 57.37 -23.41 12.67
C GLU A 49 57.27 -24.69 11.83
N ASN A 50 56.06 -24.95 11.30
CA ASN A 50 55.76 -26.20 10.60
C ASN A 50 55.21 -25.92 9.21
N PHE A 51 56.07 -26.14 8.18
CA PHE A 51 55.74 -25.89 6.79
C PHE A 51 54.54 -26.73 6.31
N PRO A 52 54.46 -28.09 6.56
CA PRO A 52 53.34 -28.90 6.20
C PRO A 52 51.99 -28.37 6.67
N LEU A 53 51.88 -27.89 7.91
CA LEU A 53 50.65 -27.30 8.48
C LEU A 53 50.32 -25.99 7.78
N ARG A 54 51.27 -25.13 7.49
CA ARG A 54 51.07 -23.87 6.75
C ARG A 54 50.68 -24.13 5.31
N PHE A 55 51.27 -25.12 4.68
CA PHE A 55 50.95 -25.49 3.30
C PHE A 55 49.58 -26.12 3.19
N SER A 56 49.16 -26.96 4.14
CA SER A 56 47.80 -27.50 4.17
C SER A 56 46.74 -26.38 4.36
N ALA A 57 47.01 -25.36 5.21
CA ALA A 57 46.13 -24.21 5.32
C ALA A 57 45.97 -23.44 3.98
N THR A 58 47.07 -23.28 3.25
CA THR A 58 47.05 -22.68 1.91
C THR A 58 46.17 -23.51 0.95
N LEU A 59 46.31 -24.82 0.93
CA LEU A 59 45.51 -25.70 0.08
C LEU A 59 44.03 -25.67 0.44
N ILE A 60 43.69 -25.69 1.72
CA ILE A 60 42.35 -25.59 2.22
C ILE A 60 41.69 -24.24 1.81
N ALA A 61 42.43 -23.14 1.93
CA ALA A 61 41.96 -21.82 1.49
C ALA A 61 41.74 -21.81 -0.03
N VAL A 62 42.67 -22.26 -0.85
CA VAL A 62 42.53 -22.29 -2.31
C VAL A 62 41.35 -23.17 -2.73
N PHE A 63 41.14 -24.30 -2.08
CA PHE A 63 39.99 -25.17 -2.38
C PHE A 63 38.64 -24.49 -2.07
N ALA A 64 38.58 -23.66 -1.03
CA ALA A 64 37.37 -22.82 -0.76
C ALA A 64 37.05 -21.89 -1.94
N LEU A 65 38.10 -21.31 -2.58
CA LEU A 65 37.91 -20.46 -3.77
C LEU A 65 37.38 -21.24 -4.97
N VAL A 66 37.81 -22.49 -5.13
CA VAL A 66 37.30 -23.37 -6.19
C VAL A 66 35.82 -23.69 -5.92
N LEU A 67 35.50 -24.14 -4.71
CA LEU A 67 34.13 -24.52 -4.34
C LEU A 67 33.11 -23.36 -4.47
N VAL A 68 33.50 -22.13 -4.11
CA VAL A 68 32.59 -20.97 -4.20
C VAL A 68 32.26 -20.57 -5.64
N ARG A 69 33.16 -20.96 -6.61
CA ARG A 69 32.94 -20.72 -8.03
C ARG A 69 32.20 -21.83 -8.75
N MET A 70 32.09 -23.01 -8.14
CA MET A 70 31.33 -24.13 -8.73
C MET A 70 29.81 -23.84 -8.66
N GLU A 71 29.13 -23.99 -9.81
CA GLU A 71 27.67 -23.83 -9.89
C GLU A 71 26.89 -25.11 -9.52
N SER A 72 27.59 -26.16 -9.08
CA SER A 72 26.99 -27.42 -8.67
C SER A 72 26.05 -27.25 -7.45
N PRO A 73 24.84 -27.83 -7.49
CA PRO A 73 23.92 -27.83 -6.31
C PRO A 73 24.54 -28.46 -5.07
N ILE A 74 25.39 -29.47 -5.24
CA ILE A 74 26.10 -30.15 -4.15
C ILE A 74 27.13 -29.22 -3.54
N ALA A 75 27.93 -28.51 -4.34
CA ALA A 75 28.89 -27.53 -3.87
C ALA A 75 28.19 -26.43 -3.07
N LYS A 76 27.12 -25.85 -3.60
CA LYS A 76 26.32 -24.79 -2.90
C LYS A 76 25.78 -25.28 -1.56
N LYS A 77 25.33 -26.55 -1.46
CA LYS A 77 24.78 -27.12 -0.23
C LYS A 77 25.80 -27.29 0.88
N TYR A 78 27.01 -27.79 0.53
CA TYR A 78 28.03 -28.14 1.53
C TYR A 78 29.09 -27.06 1.73
N PHE A 79 29.14 -26.04 0.88
CA PHE A 79 30.12 -24.95 0.97
C PHE A 79 30.11 -24.22 2.33
N PRO A 80 28.97 -23.89 2.97
CA PRO A 80 28.98 -23.24 4.27
C PRO A 80 29.71 -24.05 5.35
N VAL A 81 29.48 -25.34 5.38
CA VAL A 81 30.15 -26.25 6.35
C VAL A 81 31.67 -26.28 6.08
N TYR A 82 32.05 -26.39 4.82
CA TYR A 82 33.47 -26.35 4.43
C TYR A 82 34.14 -25.03 4.76
N TRP A 83 33.42 -23.90 4.61
CA TRP A 83 33.95 -22.58 4.93
C TRP A 83 34.24 -22.43 6.43
N HIS A 84 33.33 -22.83 7.30
CA HIS A 84 33.56 -22.82 8.76
C HIS A 84 34.68 -23.76 9.17
N PHE A 85 34.74 -24.96 8.59
CA PHE A 85 35.87 -25.86 8.80
C PHE A 85 37.19 -25.20 8.39
N SER A 86 37.25 -24.53 7.25
CA SER A 86 38.44 -23.82 6.78
C SER A 86 38.87 -22.71 7.74
N LEU A 87 37.90 -21.91 8.21
CA LEU A 87 38.17 -20.85 9.19
C LEU A 87 38.66 -21.40 10.52
N ILE A 88 38.04 -22.46 11.05
CA ILE A 88 38.44 -23.14 12.29
C ILE A 88 39.86 -23.64 12.18
N TYR A 89 40.23 -24.27 11.07
CA TYR A 89 41.56 -24.83 10.86
C TYR A 89 42.62 -23.71 10.68
N ILE A 90 42.38 -22.77 9.80
CA ILE A 90 43.34 -21.73 9.40
C ILE A 90 43.60 -20.71 10.51
N LEU A 91 42.59 -20.39 11.29
CA LEU A 91 42.64 -19.32 12.30
C LEU A 91 42.79 -19.91 13.72
N PRO A 92 41.73 -20.24 14.47
CA PRO A 92 41.91 -20.59 15.87
C PRO A 92 42.73 -21.84 16.11
N PHE A 93 42.63 -22.88 15.28
CA PHE A 93 43.42 -24.11 15.47
C PHE A 93 44.92 -23.89 15.27
N LEU A 94 45.35 -23.32 14.14
CA LEU A 94 46.78 -23.13 13.86
C LEU A 94 47.42 -22.09 14.80
N PHE A 95 46.72 -20.99 15.07
CA PHE A 95 47.28 -19.91 15.89
C PHE A 95 47.46 -20.39 17.34
N THR A 96 46.46 -21.06 17.93
CA THR A 96 46.54 -21.67 19.25
C THR A 96 47.67 -22.73 19.32
N LEU A 97 47.78 -23.60 18.32
CA LEU A 97 48.85 -24.60 18.27
C LEU A 97 50.22 -23.96 18.21
N PHE A 98 50.42 -22.96 17.38
CA PHE A 98 51.74 -22.29 17.26
C PHE A 98 52.06 -21.44 18.50
N LEU A 99 51.08 -20.84 19.14
CA LEU A 99 51.26 -20.16 20.43
C LEU A 99 51.79 -21.14 21.50
N LEU A 100 51.15 -22.31 21.63
CA LEU A 100 51.53 -23.33 22.59
C LEU A 100 52.89 -23.96 22.28
N LYS A 101 53.17 -24.24 21.02
CA LYS A 101 54.47 -24.86 20.59
C LYS A 101 55.66 -23.86 20.65
N ASN A 102 55.41 -22.57 20.70
CA ASN A 102 56.39 -21.52 20.91
C ASN A 102 56.37 -20.96 22.36
N ASP A 103 55.89 -21.76 23.27
CA ASP A 103 55.92 -21.52 24.71
C ASP A 103 55.38 -20.14 25.10
N PHE A 104 54.23 -19.77 24.54
CA PHE A 104 53.52 -18.50 24.75
C PHE A 104 54.38 -17.24 24.41
N HIS A 105 55.26 -17.32 23.44
CA HIS A 105 56.04 -16.20 23.00
C HIS A 105 55.16 -14.99 22.67
N GLU A 106 55.54 -13.76 23.12
CA GLU A 106 54.72 -12.54 22.98
C GLU A 106 54.26 -12.26 21.57
N LEU A 107 55.08 -12.50 20.57
CA LEU A 107 54.74 -12.29 19.17
C LEU A 107 53.52 -13.16 18.75
N TRP A 108 53.44 -14.42 19.23
CA TRP A 108 52.32 -15.30 18.96
C TRP A 108 51.07 -14.87 19.72
N LEU A 109 51.21 -14.26 20.88
CA LEU A 109 50.09 -13.69 21.62
C LEU A 109 49.41 -12.55 20.85
N TYR A 110 50.19 -11.64 20.26
CA TYR A 110 49.66 -10.58 19.39
C TYR A 110 48.96 -11.16 18.17
N TRP A 111 49.51 -12.21 17.57
CA TRP A 111 48.90 -12.87 16.42
C TRP A 111 47.57 -13.59 16.78
N GLU A 112 47.49 -14.17 17.95
CA GLU A 112 46.26 -14.78 18.49
C GLU A 112 45.12 -13.75 18.61
N ILE A 113 45.45 -12.57 19.15
CA ILE A 113 44.49 -11.47 19.25
C ILE A 113 44.06 -11.01 17.84
N PHE A 114 45.00 -10.85 16.94
CA PHE A 114 44.74 -10.43 15.55
C PHE A 114 43.89 -11.44 14.82
N MET A 115 44.10 -12.73 15.06
CA MET A 115 43.27 -13.81 14.52
C MET A 115 41.80 -13.67 14.91
N VAL A 116 41.50 -13.27 16.17
CA VAL A 116 40.11 -13.03 16.59
C VAL A 116 39.45 -11.94 15.75
N PHE A 117 40.18 -10.84 15.50
CA PHE A 117 39.66 -9.76 14.62
C PHE A 117 39.43 -10.23 13.18
N ILE A 118 40.31 -11.06 12.63
CA ILE A 118 40.12 -11.64 11.28
C ILE A 118 38.86 -12.54 11.30
N LEU A 119 38.73 -13.39 12.30
CA LEU A 119 37.56 -14.29 12.40
C LEU A 119 36.25 -13.50 12.48
N ILE A 120 36.20 -12.38 13.23
CA ILE A 120 35.07 -11.48 13.31
C ILE A 120 34.71 -10.90 11.93
N ALA A 121 35.68 -10.56 11.11
CA ALA A 121 35.44 -10.00 9.78
C ALA A 121 34.78 -11.02 8.83
N PHE A 122 35.05 -12.34 9.01
CA PHE A 122 34.55 -13.39 8.15
C PHE A 122 33.28 -14.10 8.69
N VAL A 123 33.03 -14.04 10.00
CA VAL A 123 31.88 -14.68 10.65
C VAL A 123 30.97 -13.63 11.28
N PRO A 124 29.96 -13.15 10.55
CA PRO A 124 29.12 -12.04 11.02
C PRO A 124 28.15 -12.41 12.15
N ASN A 125 27.91 -13.72 12.38
CA ASN A 125 27.04 -14.18 13.45
C ASN A 125 27.86 -14.54 14.69
N TRP A 126 27.61 -13.85 15.81
CA TRP A 126 28.37 -14.01 17.05
C TRP A 126 28.33 -15.42 17.66
N LEU A 127 27.21 -16.14 17.49
CA LEU A 127 27.07 -17.51 18.00
C LEU A 127 27.96 -18.48 17.22
N MET A 128 27.99 -18.35 15.89
CA MET A 128 28.87 -19.12 15.02
C MET A 128 30.34 -18.74 15.22
N LEU A 129 30.63 -17.46 15.45
CA LEU A 129 31.97 -16.99 15.76
C LEU A 129 32.51 -17.62 17.06
N LEU A 130 31.69 -17.63 18.14
CA LEU A 130 32.06 -18.31 19.38
C LEU A 130 32.25 -19.82 19.18
N PHE A 131 31.40 -20.46 18.38
CA PHE A 131 31.53 -21.87 18.06
C PHE A 131 32.84 -22.16 17.31
N ASP A 132 33.15 -21.42 16.25
CA ASP A 132 34.37 -21.58 15.46
C ASP A 132 35.63 -21.36 16.32
N LEU A 133 35.62 -20.30 17.15
CA LEU A 133 36.73 -20.00 18.07
C LEU A 133 36.92 -21.13 19.08
N PHE A 134 35.86 -21.56 19.77
CA PHE A 134 35.91 -22.58 20.81
C PHE A 134 36.38 -23.93 20.26
N VAL A 135 35.82 -24.36 19.13
CA VAL A 135 36.19 -25.64 18.48
C VAL A 135 37.67 -25.60 18.04
N GLY A 136 38.12 -24.50 17.44
CA GLY A 136 39.48 -24.37 16.96
C GLY A 136 40.52 -24.33 18.08
N VAL A 137 40.25 -23.58 19.16
CA VAL A 137 41.14 -23.51 20.33
C VAL A 137 41.25 -24.90 21.01
N ILE A 138 40.13 -25.59 21.25
CA ILE A 138 40.15 -26.94 21.85
C ILE A 138 40.92 -27.90 20.92
N ALA A 139 40.69 -27.86 19.61
CA ALA A 139 41.42 -28.72 18.67
C ALA A 139 42.94 -28.43 18.67
N GLY A 140 43.33 -27.16 18.76
CA GLY A 140 44.73 -26.73 18.88
C GLY A 140 45.41 -27.23 20.15
N ILE A 141 44.71 -27.11 21.30
CA ILE A 141 45.18 -27.64 22.59
C ILE A 141 45.31 -29.18 22.54
N ALA A 142 44.28 -29.84 22.04
CA ALA A 142 44.29 -31.31 21.93
C ALA A 142 45.45 -31.82 21.07
N TRP A 143 45.69 -31.17 19.91
CA TRP A 143 46.81 -31.50 19.02
C TRP A 143 48.16 -31.24 19.69
N TYR A 144 48.30 -30.14 20.44
CA TYR A 144 49.50 -29.83 21.23
C TYR A 144 49.78 -30.97 22.25
N VAL A 145 48.78 -31.35 23.04
CA VAL A 145 48.92 -32.42 24.04
C VAL A 145 49.30 -33.77 23.42
N LEU A 146 48.69 -34.09 22.26
CA LEU A 146 48.97 -35.35 21.54
C LEU A 146 50.38 -35.41 20.88
N THR A 147 50.94 -34.24 20.55
CA THR A 147 52.21 -34.15 19.78
C THR A 147 53.38 -33.64 20.58
N THR A 148 53.23 -33.37 21.91
CA THR A 148 54.27 -32.85 22.77
C THR A 148 54.54 -33.87 23.90
N PRO A 149 55.74 -34.52 23.92
CA PRO A 149 56.04 -35.55 24.88
C PRO A 149 56.09 -35.05 26.34
N GLU A 150 56.61 -33.84 26.55
CA GLU A 150 56.69 -33.19 27.84
C GLU A 150 55.97 -31.82 27.75
N ILE A 151 54.86 -31.70 28.53
CA ILE A 151 54.11 -30.46 28.58
C ILE A 151 54.74 -29.55 29.61
N SER A 152 55.51 -28.55 29.18
CA SER A 152 55.95 -27.44 30.03
C SER A 152 55.09 -26.23 29.79
N LEU A 153 54.51 -25.68 30.84
CA LEU A 153 53.88 -24.36 30.80
C LEU A 153 54.93 -23.35 31.28
N ASN A 154 55.12 -22.30 30.49
CA ASN A 154 55.97 -21.19 30.90
C ASN A 154 55.49 -20.61 32.25
N PRO A 155 56.26 -20.69 33.33
CA PRO A 155 55.83 -20.19 34.64
C PRO A 155 55.60 -18.68 34.68
N ASP A 156 56.21 -17.94 33.76
CA ASP A 156 56.06 -16.48 33.65
C ASP A 156 54.86 -16.05 32.80
N PHE A 157 54.05 -16.98 32.30
CA PHE A 157 52.90 -16.65 31.49
C PHE A 157 51.72 -16.19 32.36
N ASP A 158 51.29 -14.93 32.15
CA ASP A 158 50.17 -14.32 32.86
C ASP A 158 48.81 -14.77 32.24
N ILE A 159 48.30 -15.89 32.69
CA ILE A 159 46.99 -16.47 32.28
C ILE A 159 45.86 -15.44 32.48
N PRO A 160 45.72 -14.72 33.61
CA PRO A 160 44.71 -13.71 33.82
C PRO A 160 44.75 -12.59 32.77
N ALA A 161 45.94 -12.08 32.46
CA ALA A 161 46.12 -11.04 31.44
C ALA A 161 45.66 -11.54 30.05
N TYR A 162 46.07 -12.76 29.68
CA TYR A 162 45.65 -13.40 28.41
C TYR A 162 44.12 -13.56 28.31
N LEU A 163 43.46 -14.10 29.33
CA LEU A 163 42.04 -14.26 29.38
C LEU A 163 41.29 -12.92 29.29
N THR A 164 41.81 -11.90 29.98
CA THR A 164 41.24 -10.56 29.93
C THR A 164 41.25 -9.99 28.50
N VAL A 165 42.38 -10.10 27.78
CA VAL A 165 42.50 -9.64 26.39
C VAL A 165 41.61 -10.43 25.46
N LEU A 166 41.52 -11.77 25.64
CA LEU A 166 40.66 -12.61 24.85
C LEU A 166 39.16 -12.24 25.02
N ILE A 167 38.73 -12.06 26.29
CA ILE A 167 37.35 -11.62 26.59
C ILE A 167 37.04 -10.27 25.94
N PHE A 168 37.98 -9.31 26.08
CA PHE A 168 37.83 -7.98 25.53
C PHE A 168 37.74 -8.01 23.99
N SER A 169 38.55 -8.85 23.33
CA SER A 169 38.53 -9.06 21.89
C SER A 169 37.19 -9.63 21.40
N VAL A 170 36.64 -10.59 22.16
CA VAL A 170 35.30 -11.15 21.86
C VAL A 170 34.19 -10.10 22.01
N ILE A 171 34.26 -9.27 23.09
CA ILE A 171 33.28 -8.19 23.30
C ILE A 171 33.38 -7.13 22.21
N ALA A 172 34.60 -6.69 21.87
CA ALA A 172 34.83 -5.73 20.78
C ALA A 172 34.34 -6.27 19.46
N GLY A 173 34.56 -7.56 19.19
CA GLY A 173 34.04 -8.24 18.03
C GLY A 173 32.52 -8.29 17.94
N TYR A 174 31.88 -8.59 19.05
CA TYR A 174 30.40 -8.54 19.13
C TYR A 174 29.86 -7.15 18.81
N LEU A 175 30.44 -6.10 19.42
CA LEU A 175 30.03 -4.71 19.17
C LEU A 175 30.25 -4.29 17.72
N PHE A 176 31.39 -4.67 17.12
CA PHE A 176 31.70 -4.39 15.73
C PHE A 176 30.72 -5.13 14.77
N SER A 177 30.48 -6.42 15.00
CA SER A 177 29.52 -7.21 14.23
C SER A 177 28.11 -6.62 14.33
N TYR A 178 27.68 -6.21 15.53
CA TYR A 178 26.37 -5.58 15.75
C TYR A 178 26.24 -4.22 15.02
N SER A 179 27.29 -3.40 15.07
CA SER A 179 27.33 -2.11 14.36
C SER A 179 27.30 -2.29 12.85
N ASN A 180 28.09 -3.22 12.32
CA ASN A 180 28.16 -3.51 10.87
C ASN A 180 26.85 -4.05 10.33
N ARG A 181 26.13 -4.86 11.11
CA ARG A 181 24.80 -5.39 10.79
C ARG A 181 23.75 -4.29 10.68
N ARG A 182 23.80 -3.28 11.57
CA ARG A 182 22.93 -2.10 11.47
C ARG A 182 23.21 -1.30 10.20
N GLY A 183 24.46 -1.13 9.83
CA GLY A 183 24.87 -0.47 8.59
C GLY A 183 24.38 -1.21 7.34
N GLN A 184 24.49 -2.53 7.30
CA GLN A 184 23.99 -3.36 6.18
C GLN A 184 22.48 -3.28 6.05
N VAL A 185 21.73 -3.41 7.15
CA VAL A 185 20.26 -3.27 7.15
C VAL A 185 19.84 -1.86 6.69
N ALA A 186 20.57 -0.83 7.10
CA ALA A 186 20.31 0.54 6.65
C ALA A 186 20.61 0.72 5.14
N MET A 187 21.68 0.11 4.63
CA MET A 187 22.01 0.13 3.20
C MET A 187 20.98 -0.66 2.36
N GLU A 188 20.55 -1.83 2.83
CA GLU A 188 19.49 -2.61 2.18
C GLU A 188 18.17 -1.83 2.16
N LYS A 189 17.79 -1.20 3.27
CA LYS A 189 16.62 -0.30 3.31
C LYS A 189 16.77 0.87 2.34
N ASN A 190 17.95 1.47 2.25
CA ASN A 190 18.17 2.63 1.37
C ASN A 190 18.18 2.24 -0.12
N SER A 191 18.75 1.08 -0.47
CA SER A 191 18.70 0.55 -1.84
C SER A 191 17.28 0.13 -2.22
N ALA A 192 16.51 -0.44 -1.29
CA ALA A 192 15.10 -0.74 -1.44
C ALA A 192 14.28 0.55 -1.65
N PHE A 193 14.59 1.62 -0.91
CA PHE A 193 13.97 2.94 -1.06
C PHE A 193 14.25 3.57 -2.44
N GLN A 194 15.48 3.45 -2.95
CA GLN A 194 15.82 3.94 -4.29
C GLN A 194 15.15 3.14 -5.41
N ALA A 195 15.06 1.82 -5.26
CA ALA A 195 14.33 0.96 -6.17
C ALA A 195 12.82 1.28 -6.17
N LEU A 196 12.25 1.56 -4.99
CA LEU A 196 10.89 2.05 -4.80
C LEU A 196 10.64 3.37 -5.52
N ALA A 197 11.50 4.37 -5.34
CA ALA A 197 11.32 5.68 -5.97
C ALA A 197 11.31 5.59 -7.50
N GLY A 198 12.18 4.79 -8.10
CA GLY A 198 12.18 4.53 -9.54
C GLY A 198 10.92 3.84 -10.03
N SER A 199 10.42 2.91 -9.25
CA SER A 199 9.23 2.14 -9.53
C SER A 199 7.93 2.97 -9.40
N ILE A 200 7.81 3.78 -8.33
CA ILE A 200 6.73 4.75 -8.16
C ILE A 200 6.63 5.66 -9.38
N ALA A 201 7.78 6.21 -9.80
CA ALA A 201 7.82 7.08 -10.98
C ALA A 201 7.31 6.38 -12.25
N HIS A 202 7.60 5.09 -12.42
CA HIS A 202 7.14 4.32 -13.57
C HIS A 202 5.65 3.97 -13.49
N GLU A 203 5.17 3.51 -12.34
CA GLU A 203 3.75 3.16 -12.16
C GLU A 203 2.82 4.38 -12.11
N MET A 204 3.32 5.53 -11.66
CA MET A 204 2.59 6.80 -11.73
C MET A 204 2.57 7.40 -13.12
N ARG A 205 3.60 7.17 -13.95
CA ARG A 205 3.64 7.67 -15.33
C ARG A 205 2.49 7.12 -16.16
N ASN A 206 2.10 5.84 -15.96
CA ASN A 206 1.03 5.21 -16.72
C ASN A 206 -0.34 5.90 -16.52
N PRO A 207 -0.89 6.06 -15.29
CA PRO A 207 -2.15 6.76 -15.09
C PRO A 207 -2.07 8.24 -15.51
N LEU A 208 -0.92 8.91 -15.32
CA LEU A 208 -0.74 10.29 -15.77
C LEU A 208 -0.73 10.41 -17.30
N ASN A 209 -0.10 9.46 -18.01
CA ASN A 209 -0.15 9.42 -19.47
C ASN A 209 -1.58 9.17 -19.97
N GLN A 210 -2.36 8.31 -19.31
CA GLN A 210 -3.77 8.09 -19.65
C GLN A 210 -4.59 9.37 -19.45
N VAL A 211 -4.37 10.10 -18.35
CA VAL A 211 -5.02 11.41 -18.14
C VAL A 211 -4.63 12.39 -19.24
N SER A 212 -3.35 12.52 -19.55
CA SER A 212 -2.83 13.44 -20.59
C SER A 212 -3.42 13.13 -21.96
N LEU A 213 -3.44 11.84 -22.35
CA LEU A 213 -4.02 11.42 -23.64
C LEU A 213 -5.52 11.75 -23.73
N ASN A 214 -6.28 11.45 -22.67
CA ASN A 214 -7.72 11.74 -22.66
C ASN A 214 -7.99 13.26 -22.66
N LEU A 215 -7.18 14.07 -21.98
CA LEU A 215 -7.27 15.53 -22.03
C LEU A 215 -6.98 16.05 -23.43
N GLU A 216 -5.96 15.54 -24.13
CA GLU A 216 -5.64 15.90 -25.51
C GLU A 216 -6.81 15.59 -26.47
N ILE A 217 -7.48 14.44 -26.29
CA ILE A 217 -8.66 14.07 -27.08
C ILE A 217 -9.83 15.02 -26.78
N ILE A 218 -10.04 15.40 -25.52
CA ILE A 218 -11.04 16.37 -25.11
C ILE A 218 -10.76 17.72 -25.77
N GLU A 219 -9.51 18.21 -25.69
CA GLU A 219 -9.09 19.48 -26.29
C GLU A 219 -9.28 19.52 -27.82
N ARG A 220 -8.98 18.40 -28.50
CA ARG A 220 -9.19 18.29 -29.96
C ARG A 220 -10.66 18.29 -30.35
N LYS A 221 -11.56 17.76 -29.52
CA LYS A 221 -13.01 17.69 -29.79
C LYS A 221 -13.74 18.95 -29.40
N LEU A 222 -13.26 19.75 -28.46
CA LEU A 222 -13.87 21.00 -28.02
C LEU A 222 -14.05 22.04 -29.12
N PRO A 223 -13.11 22.29 -30.08
CA PRO A 223 -13.30 23.23 -31.19
C PRO A 223 -14.40 22.80 -32.16
N VAL A 224 -14.59 21.50 -32.36
CA VAL A 224 -15.63 20.93 -33.24
C VAL A 224 -17.01 21.25 -32.70
N PHE A 225 -17.18 21.31 -31.40
CA PHE A 225 -18.44 21.64 -30.71
C PHE A 225 -18.92 23.08 -30.98
N LYS A 226 -18.01 24.02 -31.34
CA LYS A 226 -18.34 25.43 -31.60
C LYS A 226 -18.83 25.73 -33.01
N HIS A 227 -18.77 24.78 -33.94
CA HIS A 227 -18.99 25.01 -35.37
C HIS A 227 -20.06 24.13 -36.05
N GLN A 228 -20.82 23.32 -35.32
CA GLN A 228 -21.83 22.44 -35.89
C GLN A 228 -23.24 22.89 -35.51
N ASP A 229 -24.04 23.23 -36.52
CA ASP A 229 -25.44 23.63 -36.39
C ASP A 229 -26.45 22.46 -36.31
N SER A 230 -25.99 21.26 -36.00
CA SER A 230 -26.84 20.04 -35.93
C SER A 230 -26.97 19.47 -34.52
N PRO A 231 -28.17 19.48 -33.90
CA PRO A 231 -28.37 19.03 -32.53
C PRO A 231 -27.97 17.56 -32.25
N SER A 232 -28.08 16.67 -33.24
CA SER A 232 -27.76 15.25 -33.09
C SER A 232 -26.25 14.94 -33.10
N ALA A 233 -25.45 15.73 -33.81
CA ALA A 233 -24.00 15.60 -33.85
C ALA A 233 -23.38 16.11 -32.55
N ASP A 234 -23.98 17.13 -31.92
CA ASP A 234 -23.55 17.68 -30.64
C ASP A 234 -23.69 16.70 -29.48
N ILE A 235 -24.74 15.85 -29.46
CA ILE A 235 -24.98 14.85 -28.42
C ILE A 235 -23.88 13.77 -28.43
N GLN A 236 -23.52 13.24 -29.62
CA GLN A 236 -22.50 12.20 -29.75
C GLN A 236 -21.10 12.70 -29.35
N VAL A 237 -20.76 13.95 -29.71
CA VAL A 237 -19.50 14.58 -29.31
C VAL A 237 -19.46 14.79 -27.81
N LEU A 238 -20.58 15.24 -27.23
CA LEU A 238 -20.70 15.47 -25.78
C LEU A 238 -20.57 14.17 -24.99
N ASP A 239 -21.26 13.09 -25.40
CA ASP A 239 -21.14 11.77 -24.77
C ASP A 239 -19.70 11.23 -24.83
N SER A 240 -19.02 11.43 -25.97
CA SER A 240 -17.62 11.08 -26.11
C SER A 240 -16.70 11.89 -25.16
N LEU A 241 -16.94 13.19 -24.97
CA LEU A 241 -16.20 14.02 -24.02
C LEU A 241 -16.40 13.54 -22.58
N TYR A 242 -17.65 13.21 -22.21
CA TYR A 242 -17.93 12.64 -20.89
C TYR A 242 -17.21 11.30 -20.64
N GLN A 243 -17.13 10.43 -21.66
CA GLN A 243 -16.37 9.18 -21.55
C GLN A 243 -14.88 9.44 -21.28
N HIS A 244 -14.24 10.38 -21.99
CA HIS A 244 -12.84 10.71 -21.78
C HIS A 244 -12.60 11.32 -20.41
N VAL A 245 -13.49 12.17 -19.90
CA VAL A 245 -13.45 12.69 -18.53
C VAL A 245 -13.57 11.55 -17.50
N ALA A 246 -14.47 10.59 -17.73
CA ALA A 246 -14.63 9.43 -16.87
C ALA A 246 -13.35 8.59 -16.82
N TRP A 247 -12.69 8.35 -17.94
CA TRP A 247 -11.42 7.64 -18.01
C TRP A 247 -10.28 8.39 -17.32
N CYS A 248 -10.22 9.71 -17.43
CA CYS A 248 -9.29 10.52 -16.63
C CYS A 248 -9.49 10.30 -15.13
N ARG A 249 -10.74 10.30 -14.66
CA ARG A 249 -11.07 10.06 -13.24
C ARG A 249 -10.65 8.66 -12.77
N ILE A 250 -10.88 7.62 -13.59
CA ILE A 250 -10.43 6.26 -13.29
C ILE A 250 -8.91 6.20 -13.19
N ALA A 251 -8.20 6.85 -14.11
CA ALA A 251 -6.74 6.90 -14.09
C ALA A 251 -6.19 7.63 -12.87
N ILE A 252 -6.81 8.76 -12.47
CA ILE A 252 -6.46 9.49 -11.24
C ILE A 252 -6.70 8.61 -10.00
N LYS A 253 -7.88 7.96 -9.89
CA LYS A 253 -8.21 7.05 -8.78
C LYS A 253 -7.15 5.94 -8.64
N ARG A 254 -6.72 5.36 -9.75
CA ARG A 254 -5.64 4.36 -9.77
C ARG A 254 -4.30 4.90 -9.29
N GLY A 255 -3.90 6.06 -9.81
CA GLY A 255 -2.66 6.70 -9.37
C GLY A 255 -2.66 6.94 -7.86
N THR A 256 -3.75 7.45 -7.32
CA THR A 256 -3.92 7.67 -5.88
C THR A 256 -3.87 6.37 -5.07
N GLN A 257 -4.49 5.30 -5.58
CA GLN A 257 -4.45 3.97 -4.94
C GLN A 257 -3.03 3.39 -4.92
N ILE A 258 -2.26 3.55 -6.00
CA ILE A 258 -0.85 3.13 -6.06
C ILE A 258 -0.02 3.89 -5.02
N ILE A 259 -0.21 5.21 -4.91
CA ILE A 259 0.48 6.03 -3.88
C ILE A 259 0.12 5.53 -2.48
N ALA A 260 -1.16 5.34 -2.18
CA ALA A 260 -1.62 4.86 -0.87
C ALA A 260 -1.01 3.50 -0.53
N MET A 261 -1.03 2.54 -1.47
CA MET A 261 -0.41 1.23 -1.31
C MET A 261 1.08 1.33 -0.93
N ILE A 262 1.83 2.17 -1.64
CA ILE A 262 3.26 2.33 -1.41
C ILE A 262 3.53 2.96 -0.05
N LEU A 263 2.74 3.98 0.32
CA LEU A 263 2.84 4.62 1.63
C LEU A 263 2.51 3.64 2.77
N ASP A 264 1.51 2.80 2.60
CA ASP A 264 1.14 1.77 3.58
C ASP A 264 2.22 0.69 3.71
N GLU A 265 2.88 0.31 2.58
CA GLU A 265 3.99 -0.64 2.59
C GLU A 265 5.21 -0.07 3.31
N VAL A 266 5.54 1.21 3.06
CA VAL A 266 6.67 1.89 3.69
C VAL A 266 6.46 2.12 5.20
N ARG A 267 5.22 2.42 5.60
CA ARG A 267 4.88 2.72 7.00
C ARG A 267 4.73 1.48 7.88
N GLU A 268 4.64 0.28 7.33
CA GLU A 268 4.41 -0.98 8.05
C GLU A 268 3.22 -0.92 9.04
N LYS A 269 2.26 0.01 8.82
CA LYS A 269 1.09 0.16 9.70
C LYS A 269 0.14 -1.02 9.53
N PRO A 270 -0.44 -1.52 10.62
CA PRO A 270 -1.54 -2.48 10.54
C PRO A 270 -2.71 -1.91 9.74
N ILE A 271 -3.31 -2.73 8.88
CA ILE A 271 -4.51 -2.35 8.13
C ILE A 271 -5.68 -2.23 9.11
N ASP A 272 -6.37 -1.10 9.09
CA ASP A 272 -7.56 -0.87 9.91
C ASP A 272 -8.75 -1.67 9.37
N LYS A 273 -9.25 -2.59 10.19
CA LYS A 273 -10.37 -3.47 9.87
C LYS A 273 -11.74 -2.86 10.17
N SER A 274 -11.80 -1.65 10.74
CA SER A 274 -13.05 -1.00 11.12
C SER A 274 -13.92 -0.63 9.92
N SER A 275 -13.28 -0.37 8.77
CA SER A 275 -13.92 -0.02 7.50
C SER A 275 -14.34 -1.23 6.65
N PHE A 276 -14.15 -2.47 7.13
CA PHE A 276 -14.50 -3.66 6.34
C PHE A 276 -16.00 -3.91 6.36
N THR A 277 -16.54 -4.17 5.17
CA THR A 277 -17.96 -4.41 4.93
C THR A 277 -18.20 -5.81 4.37
N TYR A 278 -19.42 -6.31 4.51
CA TYR A 278 -19.84 -7.57 3.93
C TYR A 278 -20.37 -7.33 2.51
N ALA A 279 -19.93 -8.15 1.57
CA ALA A 279 -20.31 -8.03 0.16
C ALA A 279 -20.34 -9.41 -0.54
N PRO A 280 -21.10 -9.57 -1.65
CA PRO A 280 -21.01 -10.76 -2.50
C PRO A 280 -19.71 -10.77 -3.30
N SER A 281 -18.99 -11.90 -3.28
CA SER A 281 -17.67 -12.02 -3.91
C SER A 281 -17.73 -11.86 -5.43
N GLY A 282 -18.75 -12.42 -6.08
CA GLY A 282 -18.96 -12.32 -7.52
C GLY A 282 -19.22 -10.90 -7.97
N LEU A 283 -20.05 -10.15 -7.22
CA LEU A 283 -20.39 -8.76 -7.51
C LEU A 283 -19.15 -7.86 -7.49
N ILE A 284 -18.36 -7.94 -6.40
CA ILE A 284 -17.17 -7.08 -6.25
C ILE A 284 -16.08 -7.47 -7.25
N THR A 285 -15.97 -8.76 -7.58
CA THR A 285 -15.02 -9.23 -8.60
C THR A 285 -15.43 -8.74 -10.00
N GLN A 286 -16.72 -8.80 -10.36
CA GLN A 286 -17.21 -8.23 -11.60
C GLN A 286 -16.95 -6.73 -11.69
N LYS A 287 -17.24 -6.00 -10.60
CA LYS A 287 -16.93 -4.56 -10.50
C LYS A 287 -15.44 -4.28 -10.69
N ALA A 288 -14.57 -5.09 -10.11
CA ALA A 288 -13.12 -4.98 -10.32
C ALA A 288 -12.74 -5.18 -11.79
N ILE A 289 -13.33 -6.17 -12.47
CA ILE A 289 -13.10 -6.40 -13.90
C ILE A 289 -13.56 -5.19 -14.72
N ASP A 290 -14.75 -4.65 -14.45
CA ASP A 290 -15.31 -3.51 -15.20
C ASP A 290 -14.54 -2.21 -14.97
N GLU A 291 -14.01 -1.99 -13.76
CA GLU A 291 -13.17 -0.84 -13.40
C GLU A 291 -11.70 -1.01 -13.83
N TYR A 292 -11.25 -2.18 -14.29
CA TYR A 292 -9.83 -2.44 -14.61
C TYR A 292 -9.29 -1.51 -15.71
N GLY A 293 -10.11 -1.11 -16.71
CA GLY A 293 -9.72 -0.23 -17.82
C GLY A 293 -8.65 -0.88 -18.69
N PHE A 294 -9.09 -1.85 -19.46
CA PHE A 294 -8.29 -2.60 -20.42
C PHE A 294 -7.76 -1.67 -21.52
N GLU A 295 -6.59 -1.96 -22.06
CA GLU A 295 -5.99 -1.21 -23.17
C GLU A 295 -6.73 -1.52 -24.50
N SER A 296 -7.35 -2.71 -24.60
CA SER A 296 -8.13 -3.14 -25.76
C SER A 296 -9.32 -4.00 -25.37
N VAL A 297 -10.30 -4.08 -26.25
CA VAL A 297 -11.47 -4.98 -26.11
C VAL A 297 -11.01 -6.44 -26.05
N THR A 298 -9.99 -6.80 -26.81
CA THR A 298 -9.42 -8.15 -26.84
C THR A 298 -8.79 -8.58 -25.54
N GLU A 299 -8.26 -7.66 -24.72
CA GLU A 299 -7.80 -7.98 -23.37
C GLU A 299 -8.94 -8.34 -22.44
N LYS A 300 -10.05 -7.59 -22.49
CA LYS A 300 -11.25 -7.88 -21.68
C LYS A 300 -11.85 -9.23 -22.05
N GLU A 301 -11.89 -9.58 -23.32
CA GLU A 301 -12.42 -10.86 -23.83
C GLU A 301 -11.60 -12.09 -23.39
N LYS A 302 -10.35 -11.89 -22.92
CA LYS A 302 -9.54 -12.97 -22.35
C LYS A 302 -10.01 -13.40 -20.96
N ILE A 303 -10.81 -12.59 -20.28
CA ILE A 303 -11.29 -12.88 -18.92
C ILE A 303 -12.64 -13.59 -18.98
N ILE A 304 -12.71 -14.73 -18.32
CA ILE A 304 -13.91 -15.55 -18.18
C ILE A 304 -14.25 -15.64 -16.70
N LEU A 305 -15.34 -15.00 -16.29
CA LEU A 305 -15.85 -15.02 -14.92
C LEU A 305 -16.97 -16.04 -14.80
N ASP A 306 -16.82 -17.00 -13.88
CA ASP A 306 -17.83 -17.97 -13.53
C ASP A 306 -18.46 -17.63 -12.17
N ASN A 307 -19.65 -17.05 -12.20
CA ASN A 307 -20.44 -16.65 -11.04
C ASN A 307 -21.41 -17.73 -10.54
N SER A 308 -21.25 -18.98 -10.95
CA SER A 308 -22.19 -20.07 -10.60
C SER A 308 -22.24 -20.37 -9.09
N CYS A 309 -21.17 -20.05 -8.34
CA CYS A 309 -21.04 -20.32 -6.91
C CYS A 309 -20.53 -19.07 -6.16
N ASP A 310 -21.42 -18.10 -5.87
CA ASP A 310 -21.08 -16.89 -5.12
C ASP A 310 -21.14 -17.11 -3.60
N PHE A 311 -20.44 -16.28 -2.84
CA PHE A 311 -20.46 -16.28 -1.37
C PHE A 311 -20.24 -14.87 -0.80
N MET A 312 -20.68 -14.66 0.43
CA MET A 312 -20.42 -13.43 1.17
C MET A 312 -19.02 -13.45 1.79
N PHE A 313 -18.29 -12.32 1.69
CA PHE A 313 -17.02 -12.12 2.37
C PHE A 313 -16.97 -10.76 3.08
N ARG A 314 -16.09 -10.62 4.08
CA ARG A 314 -15.87 -9.37 4.80
C ARG A 314 -14.56 -8.74 4.36
N ILE A 315 -14.61 -7.61 3.67
CA ILE A 315 -13.46 -6.98 3.03
C ILE A 315 -13.54 -5.44 3.05
N SER A 316 -12.41 -4.80 2.73
CA SER A 316 -12.40 -3.45 2.15
C SER A 316 -12.50 -3.59 0.62
N GLU A 317 -13.56 -3.07 0.04
CA GLU A 317 -13.79 -3.13 -1.41
C GLU A 317 -12.59 -2.58 -2.20
N THR A 318 -12.07 -1.41 -1.80
CA THR A 318 -10.94 -0.78 -2.48
C THR A 318 -9.69 -1.66 -2.47
N MET A 319 -9.38 -2.30 -1.33
CA MET A 319 -8.22 -3.18 -1.20
C MET A 319 -8.38 -4.47 -2.01
N TYR A 320 -9.59 -5.05 -1.99
CA TYR A 320 -9.88 -6.25 -2.77
C TYR A 320 -9.80 -5.99 -4.28
N VAL A 321 -10.43 -4.91 -4.75
CA VAL A 321 -10.35 -4.48 -6.17
C VAL A 321 -8.89 -4.33 -6.58
N PHE A 322 -8.04 -3.79 -5.72
CA PHE A 322 -6.62 -3.65 -6.01
C PHE A 322 -5.88 -5.00 -6.06
N VAL A 323 -6.23 -5.96 -5.20
CA VAL A 323 -5.70 -7.34 -5.29
C VAL A 323 -6.05 -7.95 -6.65
N ILE A 324 -7.32 -7.86 -7.07
CA ILE A 324 -7.76 -8.36 -8.39
C ILE A 324 -7.01 -7.66 -9.53
N PHE A 325 -6.82 -6.34 -9.46
CA PHE A 325 -6.05 -5.58 -10.45
C PHE A 325 -4.62 -6.07 -10.59
N ASN A 326 -3.93 -6.33 -9.47
CA ASN A 326 -2.56 -6.85 -9.49
C ASN A 326 -2.47 -8.23 -10.14
N LEU A 327 -3.43 -9.10 -9.84
CA LEU A 327 -3.45 -10.46 -10.40
C LEU A 327 -3.79 -10.45 -11.89
N ILE A 328 -4.78 -9.66 -12.33
CA ILE A 328 -5.12 -9.48 -13.75
C ILE A 328 -3.94 -8.86 -14.51
N LYS A 329 -3.32 -7.80 -13.98
CA LYS A 329 -2.14 -7.15 -14.59
C LYS A 329 -1.00 -8.13 -14.79
N ASN A 330 -0.74 -8.97 -13.80
CA ASN A 330 0.31 -9.99 -13.91
C ASN A 330 -0.06 -11.04 -14.97
N ALA A 331 -1.27 -11.54 -14.97
CA ALA A 331 -1.72 -12.50 -15.97
C ALA A 331 -1.63 -11.90 -17.39
N LEU A 332 -2.20 -10.74 -17.66
CA LEU A 332 -2.19 -10.08 -18.97
C LEU A 332 -0.76 -9.85 -19.49
N TYR A 333 0.16 -9.40 -18.63
CA TYR A 333 1.56 -9.20 -18.99
C TYR A 333 2.20 -10.47 -19.59
N TYR A 334 1.97 -11.63 -18.98
CA TYR A 334 2.54 -12.90 -19.47
C TYR A 334 1.73 -13.51 -20.62
N LEU A 335 0.48 -13.07 -20.83
CA LEU A 335 -0.37 -13.51 -21.93
C LEU A 335 -0.20 -12.67 -23.21
N GLU A 336 0.58 -11.59 -23.19
CA GLU A 336 0.82 -10.73 -24.36
C GLU A 336 1.39 -11.54 -25.56
N SER A 337 2.26 -12.51 -25.29
CA SER A 337 2.85 -13.38 -26.30
C SER A 337 1.99 -14.59 -26.71
N ARG A 338 0.78 -14.75 -26.14
CA ARG A 338 -0.10 -15.92 -26.36
C ARG A 338 -1.56 -15.46 -26.64
N PRO A 339 -1.93 -15.28 -27.91
CA PRO A 339 -3.28 -14.77 -28.27
C PRO A 339 -4.44 -15.64 -27.76
N ASP A 340 -4.27 -16.98 -27.74
CA ASP A 340 -5.30 -17.94 -27.33
C ASP A 340 -5.41 -18.14 -25.82
N ALA A 341 -4.52 -17.54 -25.05
CA ALA A 341 -4.54 -17.69 -23.60
C ALA A 341 -5.70 -16.93 -22.95
N ARG A 342 -6.23 -17.49 -21.86
CA ARG A 342 -7.40 -17.00 -21.13
C ARG A 342 -7.09 -16.88 -19.63
N ILE A 343 -7.89 -16.07 -18.96
CA ILE A 343 -7.90 -15.90 -17.50
C ILE A 343 -9.28 -16.37 -17.01
N TYR A 344 -9.30 -17.37 -16.17
CA TYR A 344 -10.50 -17.92 -15.56
C TYR A 344 -10.60 -17.47 -14.13
N ILE A 345 -11.73 -16.87 -13.74
CA ILE A 345 -12.01 -16.47 -12.36
C ILE A 345 -13.23 -17.25 -11.92
N SER A 346 -13.14 -17.97 -10.81
CA SER A 346 -14.21 -18.81 -10.27
C SER A 346 -14.24 -18.76 -8.75
N PHE A 347 -15.40 -19.06 -8.18
CA PHE A 347 -15.69 -19.02 -6.76
C PHE A 347 -15.95 -20.43 -6.25
N GLN A 348 -15.41 -20.74 -5.09
CA GLN A 348 -15.63 -22.04 -4.44
C GLN A 348 -15.95 -21.82 -2.96
N PRO A 349 -17.23 -21.95 -2.57
CA PRO A 349 -17.63 -22.03 -1.18
C PRO A 349 -16.98 -23.23 -0.49
N GLY A 350 -16.63 -23.07 0.78
CA GLY A 350 -16.04 -24.12 1.61
C GLY A 350 -16.64 -24.13 3.00
N GLU A 351 -16.31 -25.14 3.81
CA GLU A 351 -16.83 -25.26 5.18
C GLU A 351 -16.21 -24.24 6.16
N ARG A 352 -14.93 -23.96 6.03
CA ARG A 352 -14.19 -23.06 6.89
C ARG A 352 -13.65 -21.82 6.18
N TYR A 353 -13.26 -21.99 4.94
CA TYR A 353 -12.77 -20.94 4.07
C TYR A 353 -13.40 -21.04 2.69
N ASN A 354 -13.95 -19.95 2.22
CA ASN A 354 -14.33 -19.77 0.83
C ASN A 354 -13.09 -19.40 0.00
N SER A 355 -13.11 -19.65 -1.31
CA SER A 355 -11.99 -19.28 -2.17
C SER A 355 -12.42 -18.65 -3.49
N VAL A 356 -11.61 -17.65 -3.92
CA VAL A 356 -11.63 -17.09 -5.27
C VAL A 356 -10.40 -17.59 -6.00
N LYS A 357 -10.56 -18.26 -7.12
CA LYS A 357 -9.48 -18.80 -7.94
C LYS A 357 -9.32 -17.98 -9.20
N ILE A 358 -8.10 -17.55 -9.47
CA ILE A 358 -7.72 -16.77 -10.65
C ILE A 358 -6.63 -17.56 -11.37
N ARG A 359 -6.99 -18.17 -12.50
CA ARG A 359 -6.13 -19.06 -13.27
C ARG A 359 -5.89 -18.51 -14.68
N ASP A 360 -4.63 -18.29 -15.03
CA ASP A 360 -4.21 -18.00 -16.39
C ASP A 360 -3.62 -19.25 -17.08
N THR A 361 -3.78 -19.32 -18.39
CA THR A 361 -3.20 -20.37 -19.24
C THR A 361 -1.89 -19.91 -19.88
N GLY A 362 -1.11 -19.13 -19.14
CA GLY A 362 0.16 -18.56 -19.54
C GLY A 362 1.35 -19.52 -19.43
N PRO A 363 2.57 -18.97 -19.41
CA PRO A 363 3.80 -19.78 -19.40
C PRO A 363 4.07 -20.47 -18.08
N GLY A 364 3.28 -20.19 -17.03
CA GLY A 364 3.54 -20.71 -15.68
C GLY A 364 4.79 -20.10 -15.03
N ILE A 365 5.09 -20.57 -13.81
CA ILE A 365 6.17 -20.08 -12.97
C ILE A 365 7.07 -21.26 -12.59
N SER A 366 8.39 -21.09 -12.68
CA SER A 366 9.36 -22.10 -12.27
C SER A 366 9.34 -22.34 -10.74
N ARG A 367 9.72 -23.55 -10.30
CA ARG A 367 9.74 -23.90 -8.86
C ARG A 367 10.63 -22.97 -8.02
N GLU A 368 11.71 -22.49 -8.59
CA GLU A 368 12.65 -21.57 -7.91
C GLU A 368 11.97 -20.24 -7.62
N ASN A 369 11.25 -19.69 -8.59
CA ASN A 369 10.54 -18.42 -8.46
C ASN A 369 9.29 -18.51 -7.56
N LEU A 370 8.59 -19.64 -7.58
CA LEU A 370 7.40 -19.87 -6.72
C LEU A 370 7.69 -19.69 -5.23
N SER A 371 8.87 -20.12 -4.76
CA SER A 371 9.25 -20.03 -3.35
C SER A 371 9.45 -18.58 -2.86
N ARG A 372 9.68 -17.64 -3.77
CA ARG A 372 9.99 -16.24 -3.51
C ARG A 372 8.94 -15.26 -4.04
N LEU A 373 7.86 -15.78 -4.62
CA LEU A 373 6.87 -15.00 -5.36
C LEU A 373 6.22 -13.87 -4.54
N PHE A 374 6.07 -14.08 -3.23
CA PHE A 374 5.50 -13.11 -2.30
C PHE A 374 6.54 -12.32 -1.49
N ASP A 375 7.84 -12.54 -1.74
CA ASP A 375 8.89 -11.76 -1.10
C ASP A 375 8.81 -10.31 -1.61
N PRO A 376 8.87 -9.30 -0.75
CA PRO A 376 8.93 -7.90 -1.18
C PRO A 376 10.11 -7.69 -2.13
N TYR A 377 9.89 -6.86 -3.16
CA TYR A 377 10.88 -6.52 -4.20
C TYR A 377 11.32 -7.66 -5.12
N PHE A 378 10.73 -8.84 -5.02
CA PHE A 378 11.04 -9.93 -5.91
C PHE A 378 10.36 -9.75 -7.28
N THR A 379 11.16 -9.78 -8.35
CA THR A 379 10.70 -9.77 -9.75
C THR A 379 11.42 -10.85 -10.54
N ALA A 380 10.66 -11.77 -11.16
CA ALA A 380 11.20 -12.75 -12.08
C ALA A 380 11.18 -12.16 -13.50
N SER A 381 12.31 -11.60 -13.97
CA SER A 381 12.55 -11.17 -15.36
C SER A 381 11.62 -10.07 -15.93
N LYS A 382 10.79 -9.42 -15.12
CA LYS A 382 9.89 -8.36 -15.56
C LYS A 382 10.62 -7.02 -15.59
N LYS A 383 10.96 -6.49 -16.77
CA LYS A 383 11.52 -5.14 -16.90
C LYS A 383 10.48 -4.11 -16.41
N GLY A 384 10.83 -3.35 -15.36
CA GLY A 384 9.97 -2.28 -14.81
C GLY A 384 8.94 -2.72 -13.76
N GLY A 385 8.96 -3.97 -13.29
CA GLY A 385 8.10 -4.42 -12.19
C GLY A 385 8.65 -4.02 -10.82
N THR A 386 7.78 -3.59 -9.90
CA THR A 386 8.14 -3.13 -8.54
C THR A 386 8.50 -4.27 -7.59
N GLY A 387 7.99 -5.47 -7.84
CA GLY A 387 8.05 -6.59 -6.89
C GLY A 387 7.22 -6.39 -5.61
N LEU A 388 6.38 -5.35 -5.56
CA LEU A 388 5.55 -5.04 -4.38
C LEU A 388 4.09 -5.52 -4.52
N GLY A 389 3.60 -5.72 -5.76
CA GLY A 389 2.20 -6.04 -5.97
C GLY A 389 1.74 -7.33 -5.27
N LEU A 390 2.51 -8.41 -5.36
CA LEU A 390 2.15 -9.69 -4.75
C LEU A 390 2.39 -9.74 -3.24
N SER A 391 3.42 -9.06 -2.72
CA SER A 391 3.64 -8.91 -1.27
C SER A 391 2.50 -8.11 -0.64
N TYR A 392 2.04 -7.04 -1.30
CA TYR A 392 0.86 -6.29 -0.90
C TYR A 392 -0.40 -7.16 -0.92
N CYS A 393 -0.64 -7.95 -2.00
CA CYS A 393 -1.76 -8.89 -2.04
C CYS A 393 -1.75 -9.85 -0.84
N LYS A 394 -0.59 -10.40 -0.48
CA LYS A 394 -0.43 -11.27 0.69
C LYS A 394 -0.81 -10.57 1.98
N ARG A 395 -0.36 -9.34 2.18
CA ARG A 395 -0.66 -8.54 3.36
C ARG A 395 -2.17 -8.20 3.46
N VAL A 396 -2.79 -7.81 2.35
CA VAL A 396 -4.24 -7.53 2.30
C VAL A 396 -5.05 -8.77 2.61
N MET A 397 -4.69 -9.92 2.01
CA MET A 397 -5.39 -11.18 2.29
C MET A 397 -5.29 -11.59 3.75
N HIS A 398 -4.12 -11.40 4.39
CA HIS A 398 -3.98 -11.60 5.84
C HIS A 398 -4.83 -10.63 6.68
N ALA A 399 -5.01 -9.37 6.21
CA ALA A 399 -5.91 -8.42 6.88
C ALA A 399 -7.38 -8.86 6.79
N PHE A 400 -7.77 -9.54 5.70
CA PHE A 400 -9.09 -10.18 5.54
C PHE A 400 -9.22 -11.51 6.33
N ASP A 401 -8.26 -11.85 7.18
CA ASP A 401 -8.18 -13.12 7.94
C ASP A 401 -8.13 -14.37 7.03
N GLY A 402 -7.72 -14.16 5.77
CA GLY A 402 -7.53 -15.14 4.73
C GLY A 402 -6.08 -15.34 4.33
N ASP A 403 -5.85 -15.92 3.16
CA ASP A 403 -4.52 -16.11 2.59
C ASP A 403 -4.56 -16.09 1.05
N ILE A 404 -3.38 -15.94 0.44
CA ILE A 404 -3.15 -16.09 -0.99
C ILE A 404 -2.08 -17.16 -1.23
N VAL A 405 -2.39 -18.13 -2.07
CA VAL A 405 -1.49 -19.22 -2.48
C VAL A 405 -1.37 -19.22 -3.99
N CYS A 406 -0.20 -19.55 -4.51
CA CYS A 406 0.03 -19.72 -5.94
C CYS A 406 0.37 -21.18 -6.27
N LEU A 407 -0.39 -21.76 -7.19
CA LEU A 407 -0.11 -23.04 -7.82
C LEU A 407 0.26 -22.79 -9.28
N SER A 408 1.37 -23.36 -9.74
CA SER A 408 1.78 -23.18 -11.13
C SER A 408 2.51 -24.41 -11.67
N THR A 409 2.32 -24.64 -12.96
CA THR A 409 3.09 -25.61 -13.74
C THR A 409 3.73 -24.88 -14.90
N GLU A 410 5.05 -24.84 -14.93
CA GLU A 410 5.82 -24.21 -15.99
C GLU A 410 5.39 -24.74 -17.38
N GLY A 411 5.17 -23.85 -18.32
CA GLY A 411 4.67 -24.11 -19.66
C GLY A 411 3.13 -24.28 -19.78
N LYS A 412 2.37 -24.37 -18.66
CA LYS A 412 0.95 -24.72 -18.69
C LYS A 412 0.02 -23.66 -18.12
N TYR A 413 0.21 -23.24 -16.85
CA TYR A 413 -0.71 -22.33 -16.18
C TYR A 413 -0.12 -21.74 -14.91
N THR A 414 -0.70 -20.60 -14.45
CA THR A 414 -0.57 -20.08 -13.08
C THR A 414 -1.94 -19.92 -12.46
N GLU A 415 -2.13 -20.32 -11.22
CA GLU A 415 -3.37 -20.20 -10.48
C GLU A 415 -3.12 -19.57 -9.11
N PHE A 416 -3.75 -18.43 -8.86
CA PHE A 416 -3.80 -17.80 -7.54
C PHE A 416 -5.10 -18.17 -6.85
N ILE A 417 -5.00 -18.61 -5.61
CA ILE A 417 -6.13 -18.98 -4.76
C ILE A 417 -6.17 -18.01 -3.60
N LEU A 418 -7.21 -17.18 -3.56
CA LEU A 418 -7.51 -16.27 -2.46
C LEU A 418 -8.48 -16.94 -1.53
N THR A 419 -8.16 -17.08 -0.24
CA THR A 419 -9.04 -17.70 0.76
C THR A 419 -9.60 -16.66 1.71
N PHE A 420 -10.87 -16.82 2.08
CA PHE A 420 -11.59 -15.92 3.00
C PHE A 420 -12.32 -16.76 4.04
N PRO A 421 -12.40 -16.33 5.31
CA PRO A 421 -13.25 -16.98 6.30
C PRO A 421 -14.70 -17.06 5.83
N VAL A 422 -15.37 -18.14 6.16
CA VAL A 422 -16.82 -18.25 5.91
C VAL A 422 -17.54 -17.24 6.79
N VAL A 423 -18.38 -16.43 6.18
CA VAL A 423 -19.26 -15.48 6.88
C VAL A 423 -20.52 -16.18 7.32
N THR A 424 -20.83 -16.15 8.60
CA THR A 424 -22.02 -16.78 9.15
C THR A 424 -23.29 -15.94 8.98
N ALA A 425 -24.45 -16.57 8.98
CA ALA A 425 -25.73 -15.86 8.91
C ALA A 425 -25.92 -14.91 10.10
N ASP A 426 -25.41 -15.27 11.29
CA ASP A 426 -25.48 -14.43 12.48
C ASP A 426 -24.64 -13.16 12.35
N GLU A 427 -23.42 -13.25 11.78
CA GLU A 427 -22.57 -12.08 11.51
C GLU A 427 -23.23 -11.12 10.51
N LEU A 428 -23.83 -11.64 9.46
CA LEU A 428 -24.58 -10.83 8.48
C LEU A 428 -25.75 -10.14 9.15
N LYS A 429 -26.52 -10.86 9.98
CA LYS A 429 -27.65 -10.30 10.70
C LYS A 429 -27.24 -9.19 11.66
N VAL A 430 -26.19 -9.40 12.46
CA VAL A 430 -25.67 -8.37 13.38
C VAL A 430 -25.22 -7.13 12.61
N SER A 431 -24.54 -7.31 11.48
CA SER A 431 -24.11 -6.19 10.64
C SER A 431 -25.28 -5.43 10.01
N HIS A 432 -26.28 -6.15 9.54
CA HIS A 432 -27.54 -5.59 9.01
C HIS A 432 -28.30 -4.81 10.08
N ASP A 433 -28.53 -5.43 11.25
CA ASP A 433 -29.25 -4.78 12.36
C ASP A 433 -28.53 -3.50 12.84
N LYS A 434 -27.19 -3.52 12.86
CA LYS A 434 -26.38 -2.34 13.16
C LYS A 434 -26.56 -1.26 12.10
N LEU A 435 -26.47 -1.60 10.80
CA LEU A 435 -26.65 -0.65 9.70
C LEU A 435 -28.01 0.04 9.78
N ILE A 436 -29.08 -0.72 10.05
CA ILE A 436 -30.42 -0.20 10.24
C ILE A 436 -30.49 0.68 11.47
N HIS A 437 -29.98 0.21 12.60
CA HIS A 437 -30.02 0.95 13.88
C HIS A 437 -29.32 2.31 13.78
N ASP A 438 -28.12 2.33 13.23
CA ASP A 438 -27.29 3.55 13.11
C ASP A 438 -27.95 4.60 12.19
N ASN A 439 -28.77 4.18 11.22
CA ASN A 439 -29.42 5.07 10.26
C ASN A 439 -30.93 5.29 10.50
N ARG A 440 -31.55 4.58 11.44
CA ARG A 440 -33.02 4.57 11.63
C ARG A 440 -33.62 5.97 11.82
N GLN A 441 -32.95 6.87 12.53
CA GLN A 441 -33.46 8.22 12.77
C GLN A 441 -33.55 9.07 11.50
N LEU A 442 -32.64 8.83 10.52
CA LEU A 442 -32.60 9.54 9.25
C LEU A 442 -33.73 9.12 8.31
N PHE A 443 -34.15 7.87 8.42
CA PHE A 443 -35.15 7.27 7.54
C PHE A 443 -36.57 7.37 8.07
N ASN A 444 -36.76 7.61 9.35
CA ASN A 444 -38.07 7.57 10.05
C ASN A 444 -39.13 8.39 9.29
N LYS A 445 -40.21 7.74 8.85
CA LYS A 445 -41.34 8.31 8.14
C LYS A 445 -41.03 9.08 6.86
N LYS A 446 -39.86 8.78 6.20
CA LYS A 446 -39.52 9.36 4.91
C LYS A 446 -40.34 8.70 3.79
N ASN A 447 -40.76 9.51 2.81
CA ASN A 447 -41.47 9.06 1.62
C ASN A 447 -40.48 8.90 0.47
N ILE A 448 -40.30 7.70 -0.04
CA ILE A 448 -39.35 7.39 -1.13
C ILE A 448 -40.14 6.87 -2.33
N LEU A 449 -39.93 7.47 -3.50
CA LEU A 449 -40.49 6.99 -4.76
C LEU A 449 -39.43 6.14 -5.50
N VAL A 450 -39.76 4.91 -5.82
CA VAL A 450 -38.92 3.99 -6.60
C VAL A 450 -39.46 3.89 -8.01
N VAL A 451 -38.65 4.30 -8.98
CA VAL A 451 -39.04 4.35 -10.42
C VAL A 451 -38.14 3.42 -11.21
N ASP A 452 -38.74 2.37 -11.75
CA ASP A 452 -38.07 1.39 -12.60
C ASP A 452 -39.12 0.67 -13.46
N ASP A 453 -38.84 0.37 -14.72
CA ASP A 453 -39.75 -0.38 -15.58
C ASP A 453 -39.80 -1.86 -15.22
N ASN A 454 -38.75 -2.41 -14.61
CA ASN A 454 -38.68 -3.78 -14.15
C ASN A 454 -39.30 -3.95 -12.75
N ALA A 455 -40.42 -4.64 -12.65
CA ALA A 455 -41.10 -4.90 -11.38
C ALA A 455 -40.24 -5.70 -10.35
N LYS A 456 -39.31 -6.55 -10.82
CA LYS A 456 -38.39 -7.27 -9.93
C LYS A 456 -37.42 -6.34 -9.25
N ASP A 457 -36.85 -5.37 -9.99
CA ASP A 457 -35.91 -4.41 -9.46
C ASP A 457 -36.56 -3.45 -8.44
N ARG A 458 -37.80 -2.99 -8.75
CA ARG A 458 -38.60 -2.23 -7.76
C ARG A 458 -38.81 -3.01 -6.48
N LYS A 459 -39.13 -4.32 -6.60
CA LYS A 459 -39.37 -5.19 -5.45
C LYS A 459 -38.11 -5.35 -4.60
N VAL A 460 -36.92 -5.54 -5.19
CA VAL A 460 -35.65 -5.65 -4.48
C VAL A 460 -35.35 -4.39 -3.70
N VAL A 461 -35.48 -3.20 -4.32
CA VAL A 461 -35.27 -1.92 -3.64
C VAL A 461 -36.26 -1.75 -2.48
N LYS A 462 -37.53 -2.09 -2.69
CA LYS A 462 -38.57 -1.99 -1.68
C LYS A 462 -38.33 -2.92 -0.49
N GLU A 463 -37.90 -4.15 -0.71
CA GLU A 463 -37.59 -5.12 0.36
C GLU A 463 -36.49 -4.59 1.29
N VAL A 464 -35.46 -3.95 0.76
CA VAL A 464 -34.41 -3.30 1.56
C VAL A 464 -34.98 -2.12 2.36
N LEU A 465 -35.78 -1.26 1.73
CA LEU A 465 -36.27 -0.04 2.32
C LEU A 465 -37.34 -0.25 3.41
N VAL A 466 -38.12 -1.33 3.32
CA VAL A 466 -39.16 -1.67 4.32
C VAL A 466 -38.59 -1.85 5.72
N HIS A 467 -37.34 -2.34 5.83
CA HIS A 467 -36.67 -2.51 7.12
C HIS A 467 -36.25 -1.18 7.78
N LEU A 468 -36.32 -0.05 7.06
CA LEU A 468 -35.87 1.27 7.50
C LEU A 468 -36.99 2.22 7.98
N ASP A 469 -38.20 1.73 8.19
CA ASP A 469 -39.36 2.54 8.60
C ASP A 469 -39.72 3.68 7.61
N VAL A 470 -39.53 3.46 6.30
CA VAL A 470 -39.87 4.40 5.23
C VAL A 470 -41.19 4.02 4.55
N VAL A 471 -41.85 4.99 3.96
CA VAL A 471 -43.00 4.77 3.08
C VAL A 471 -42.50 4.71 1.64
N VAL A 472 -42.69 3.58 0.97
CA VAL A 472 -42.24 3.37 -0.40
C VAL A 472 -43.40 3.38 -1.36
N ASP A 473 -43.36 4.27 -2.35
CA ASP A 473 -44.24 4.28 -3.50
C ASP A 473 -43.48 3.86 -4.77
N GLU A 474 -44.18 3.35 -5.78
CA GLU A 474 -43.58 2.79 -6.99
C GLU A 474 -44.12 3.48 -8.24
N ALA A 475 -43.28 3.63 -9.28
CA ALA A 475 -43.67 4.06 -10.62
C ALA A 475 -42.96 3.18 -11.67
N ALA A 476 -43.64 2.89 -12.77
CA ALA A 476 -43.13 2.01 -13.83
C ALA A 476 -42.36 2.76 -14.94
N ASN A 477 -42.39 4.07 -14.97
CA ASN A 477 -41.69 4.91 -15.95
C ASN A 477 -41.60 6.36 -15.45
N GLY A 478 -40.85 7.20 -16.17
CA GLY A 478 -40.66 8.62 -15.83
C GLY A 478 -41.97 9.41 -15.85
N GLN A 479 -42.90 9.13 -16.77
CA GLN A 479 -44.17 9.84 -16.86
C GLN A 479 -45.05 9.59 -15.62
N GLU A 480 -45.18 8.34 -15.18
CA GLU A 480 -45.88 7.99 -13.94
C GLU A 480 -45.24 8.63 -12.70
N ALA A 481 -43.89 8.69 -12.68
CA ALA A 481 -43.17 9.34 -11.61
C ALA A 481 -43.51 10.84 -11.53
N LEU A 482 -43.56 11.55 -12.67
CA LEU A 482 -43.93 12.97 -12.71
C LEU A 482 -45.38 13.21 -12.20
N GLU A 483 -46.30 12.34 -12.57
CA GLU A 483 -47.71 12.42 -12.12
C GLU A 483 -47.82 12.24 -10.61
N LYS A 484 -47.09 11.26 -10.03
CA LYS A 484 -47.07 11.02 -8.59
C LYS A 484 -46.40 12.17 -7.82
N ILE A 485 -45.30 12.70 -8.32
CA ILE A 485 -44.57 13.85 -7.72
C ILE A 485 -45.46 15.11 -7.73
N ARG A 486 -46.36 15.26 -8.69
CA ARG A 486 -47.32 16.40 -8.74
C ARG A 486 -48.37 16.31 -7.60
N ILE A 487 -48.77 15.10 -7.23
CA ILE A 487 -49.87 14.84 -6.32
C ILE A 487 -49.36 14.67 -4.90
N ALA A 488 -48.19 14.07 -4.69
CA ALA A 488 -47.62 13.74 -3.39
C ALA A 488 -46.24 14.34 -3.20
N SER A 489 -45.82 14.51 -1.93
CA SER A 489 -44.46 14.96 -1.60
C SER A 489 -43.57 13.78 -1.26
N TYR A 490 -42.41 13.72 -1.88
CA TYR A 490 -41.39 12.70 -1.64
C TYR A 490 -40.14 13.36 -1.05
N ASP A 491 -39.47 12.63 -0.17
CA ASP A 491 -38.17 13.02 0.41
C ASP A 491 -36.99 12.59 -0.48
N LEU A 492 -37.21 11.57 -1.31
CA LEU A 492 -36.21 11.01 -2.23
C LEU A 492 -36.88 10.31 -3.40
N VAL A 493 -36.24 10.38 -4.56
CA VAL A 493 -36.59 9.55 -5.74
C VAL A 493 -35.40 8.66 -6.10
N ILE A 494 -35.65 7.36 -6.24
CA ILE A 494 -34.70 6.40 -6.84
C ILE A 494 -35.18 6.16 -8.27
N MET A 495 -34.37 6.59 -9.25
CA MET A 495 -34.79 6.69 -10.65
C MET A 495 -33.92 5.80 -11.56
N ASN A 496 -34.52 4.77 -12.18
CA ASN A 496 -33.85 4.05 -13.25
C ASN A 496 -33.55 4.99 -14.43
N LEU A 497 -32.34 4.89 -14.99
CA LEU A 497 -31.90 5.79 -16.06
C LEU A 497 -32.48 5.43 -17.44
N ALA A 498 -32.62 4.14 -17.74
CA ALA A 498 -33.14 3.63 -19.02
C ALA A 498 -34.52 3.03 -18.85
N MET A 499 -35.57 3.71 -19.26
CA MET A 499 -36.95 3.27 -19.15
C MET A 499 -37.73 3.66 -20.42
N PRO A 500 -38.76 2.87 -20.77
CA PRO A 500 -39.67 3.24 -21.87
C PRO A 500 -40.56 4.44 -21.50
N VAL A 501 -41.16 5.08 -22.51
CA VAL A 501 -42.03 6.24 -22.43
C VAL A 501 -41.35 7.53 -22.12
N LEU A 502 -40.71 7.66 -20.93
CA LEU A 502 -39.91 8.77 -20.50
C LEU A 502 -38.73 8.24 -19.68
N ASP A 503 -37.50 8.48 -20.13
CA ASP A 503 -36.32 8.00 -19.47
C ASP A 503 -35.99 8.79 -18.17
N GLY A 504 -35.10 8.27 -17.36
CA GLY A 504 -34.78 8.87 -16.06
C GLY A 504 -34.03 10.21 -16.19
N TYR A 505 -33.33 10.45 -17.29
CA TYR A 505 -32.66 11.72 -17.52
C TYR A 505 -33.67 12.81 -17.85
N GLU A 506 -34.57 12.54 -18.82
CA GLU A 506 -35.63 13.46 -19.23
C GLU A 506 -36.58 13.76 -18.07
N ALA A 507 -37.01 12.72 -17.34
CA ALA A 507 -37.82 12.89 -16.14
C ALA A 507 -37.15 13.81 -15.09
N THR A 508 -35.84 13.62 -14.86
CA THR A 508 -35.07 14.46 -13.92
C THR A 508 -34.97 15.91 -14.41
N GLU A 509 -34.70 16.14 -15.69
CA GLU A 509 -34.69 17.50 -16.27
C GLU A 509 -36.04 18.19 -16.10
N MET A 510 -37.15 17.50 -16.35
CA MET A 510 -38.49 18.04 -16.13
C MET A 510 -38.77 18.36 -14.66
N ILE A 511 -38.29 17.53 -13.73
CA ILE A 511 -38.40 17.80 -12.28
C ILE A 511 -37.59 19.07 -11.94
N ARG A 512 -36.36 19.20 -12.43
CA ARG A 512 -35.44 20.32 -12.13
C ARG A 512 -35.86 21.65 -12.77
N SER A 513 -36.53 21.61 -13.91
CA SER A 513 -37.04 22.82 -14.60
C SER A 513 -38.14 23.55 -13.84
N GLY A 514 -38.71 22.93 -12.80
CA GLY A 514 -39.79 23.51 -11.99
C GLY A 514 -41.19 23.42 -12.65
N HIS A 515 -41.34 22.80 -13.81
CA HIS A 515 -42.62 22.63 -14.50
C HIS A 515 -43.66 21.86 -13.66
N ILE A 516 -43.20 21.02 -12.71
CA ILE A 516 -44.06 20.25 -11.80
C ILE A 516 -44.22 20.91 -10.42
N GLY A 517 -43.65 22.10 -10.24
CA GLY A 517 -43.68 22.86 -8.99
C GLY A 517 -42.31 23.08 -8.36
N GLN A 518 -42.11 24.26 -7.75
CA GLN A 518 -40.82 24.64 -7.18
C GLN A 518 -40.31 23.70 -6.06
N LYS A 519 -41.25 23.13 -5.25
CA LYS A 519 -40.90 22.13 -4.25
C LYS A 519 -40.35 20.83 -4.86
N ALA A 520 -40.93 20.42 -5.97
CA ALA A 520 -40.50 19.22 -6.70
C ALA A 520 -39.07 19.35 -7.25
N ALA A 521 -38.70 20.55 -7.72
CA ALA A 521 -37.36 20.81 -8.26
C ALA A 521 -36.22 20.55 -7.24
N GLY A 522 -36.52 20.63 -5.94
CA GLY A 522 -35.57 20.39 -4.86
C GLY A 522 -35.50 18.94 -4.36
N ILE A 523 -36.36 18.02 -4.84
CA ILE A 523 -36.35 16.62 -4.36
C ILE A 523 -35.02 15.96 -4.74
N PRO A 524 -34.29 15.34 -3.80
CA PRO A 524 -33.09 14.56 -4.14
C PRO A 524 -33.44 13.37 -5.02
N ILE A 525 -32.61 13.11 -6.04
CA ILE A 525 -32.80 12.01 -6.99
C ILE A 525 -31.50 11.19 -7.03
N ILE A 526 -31.61 9.88 -6.78
CA ILE A 526 -30.54 8.91 -6.94
C ILE A 526 -30.81 8.13 -8.23
N GLY A 527 -29.86 8.16 -9.15
CA GLY A 527 -29.93 7.34 -10.37
C GLY A 527 -29.71 5.86 -10.04
N TYR A 528 -30.43 4.97 -10.74
CA TYR A 528 -30.31 3.52 -10.58
C TYR A 528 -30.12 2.88 -11.97
N THR A 529 -29.04 2.12 -12.20
CA THR A 529 -28.67 1.70 -13.56
C THR A 529 -27.81 0.45 -13.61
N GLU A 530 -27.88 -0.27 -14.74
CA GLU A 530 -26.96 -1.37 -15.07
C GLU A 530 -25.63 -0.88 -15.68
N GLN A 531 -25.56 0.37 -16.12
CA GLN A 531 -24.38 0.91 -16.76
C GLN A 531 -23.28 1.21 -15.73
N PRO A 532 -21.98 1.06 -16.09
CA PRO A 532 -20.88 1.34 -15.21
C PRO A 532 -20.92 2.79 -14.68
N TYR A 533 -20.70 2.96 -13.38
CA TYR A 533 -20.76 4.26 -12.68
C TYR A 533 -19.98 5.37 -13.39
N ALA A 534 -18.75 5.06 -13.85
CA ALA A 534 -17.88 6.03 -14.49
C ALA A 534 -18.45 6.59 -15.81
N VAL A 535 -19.23 5.78 -16.54
CA VAL A 535 -19.80 6.15 -17.84
C VAL A 535 -20.95 7.14 -17.70
N VAL A 536 -21.83 6.93 -16.71
CA VAL A 536 -23.09 7.69 -16.59
C VAL A 536 -23.02 8.85 -15.61
N ARG A 537 -22.03 8.88 -14.69
CA ARG A 537 -21.94 9.88 -13.62
C ARG A 537 -21.86 11.34 -14.14
N GLY A 538 -21.19 11.57 -15.24
CA GLY A 538 -21.11 12.89 -15.86
C GLY A 538 -22.49 13.41 -16.30
N LYS A 539 -23.26 12.57 -16.97
CA LYS A 539 -24.61 12.89 -17.46
C LYS A 539 -25.62 13.05 -16.33
N THR A 540 -25.59 12.14 -15.33
CA THR A 540 -26.49 12.20 -14.16
C THR A 540 -26.25 13.47 -13.32
N ASN A 541 -24.99 13.90 -13.15
CA ASN A 541 -24.69 15.16 -12.47
C ASN A 541 -25.21 16.38 -13.24
N LYS A 542 -25.11 16.37 -14.58
CA LYS A 542 -25.59 17.49 -15.42
C LYS A 542 -27.10 17.70 -15.29
N VAL A 543 -27.86 16.62 -15.30
CA VAL A 543 -29.32 16.70 -15.13
C VAL A 543 -29.75 16.96 -13.67
N GLY A 544 -28.80 16.98 -12.73
CA GLY A 544 -29.06 17.33 -11.32
C GLY A 544 -29.43 16.15 -10.42
N MET A 545 -28.97 14.93 -10.72
CA MET A 545 -29.04 13.80 -9.78
C MET A 545 -27.91 13.90 -8.75
N GLN A 546 -28.19 13.61 -7.48
CA GLN A 546 -27.25 13.71 -6.38
C GLN A 546 -26.29 12.54 -6.31
N GLU A 547 -26.81 11.33 -6.48
CA GLU A 547 -26.02 10.11 -6.37
C GLU A 547 -26.44 9.08 -7.41
N LEU A 548 -25.67 7.99 -7.55
CA LEU A 548 -25.88 6.94 -8.50
C LEU A 548 -25.64 5.56 -7.87
N ILE A 549 -26.56 4.65 -8.05
CA ILE A 549 -26.45 3.25 -7.64
C ILE A 549 -26.40 2.38 -8.88
N THR A 550 -25.47 1.42 -8.93
CA THR A 550 -25.35 0.47 -10.03
C THR A 550 -26.03 -0.85 -9.67
N LYS A 551 -26.72 -1.45 -10.63
CA LYS A 551 -27.24 -2.81 -10.52
C LYS A 551 -26.10 -3.83 -10.74
N PRO A 552 -26.10 -4.98 -10.05
CA PRO A 552 -27.07 -5.42 -9.06
C PRO A 552 -26.93 -4.68 -7.72
N LEU A 553 -28.06 -4.51 -7.02
CA LEU A 553 -28.16 -3.72 -5.80
C LEU A 553 -27.47 -4.41 -4.62
N MET A 554 -26.60 -3.66 -3.94
CA MET A 554 -26.12 -4.02 -2.59
C MET A 554 -26.92 -3.25 -1.56
N GLU A 555 -27.46 -3.94 -0.56
CA GLU A 555 -28.24 -3.34 0.52
C GLU A 555 -27.47 -2.23 1.25
N SER A 556 -26.20 -2.54 1.63
CA SER A 556 -25.35 -1.57 2.30
C SER A 556 -25.07 -0.32 1.45
N ASP A 557 -24.88 -0.49 0.13
CA ASP A 557 -24.64 0.65 -0.79
C ASP A 557 -25.89 1.53 -0.91
N LEU A 558 -27.07 0.93 -1.03
CA LEU A 558 -28.32 1.65 -1.05
C LEU A 558 -28.52 2.46 0.22
N VAL A 559 -28.44 1.82 1.39
CA VAL A 559 -28.66 2.46 2.69
C VAL A 559 -27.66 3.59 2.91
N MET A 560 -26.38 3.35 2.65
CA MET A 560 -25.30 4.34 2.84
C MET A 560 -25.46 5.55 1.90
N LYS A 561 -25.82 5.33 0.64
CA LYS A 561 -26.02 6.41 -0.34
C LYS A 561 -27.27 7.24 -0.05
N ILE A 562 -28.35 6.60 0.35
CA ILE A 562 -29.55 7.33 0.80
C ILE A 562 -29.25 8.12 2.08
N ALA A 563 -28.59 7.49 3.06
CA ALA A 563 -28.17 8.18 4.28
C ALA A 563 -27.28 9.39 3.97
N ALA A 564 -26.34 9.22 3.04
CA ALA A 564 -25.48 10.32 2.58
C ALA A 564 -26.28 11.47 1.98
N VAL A 565 -27.26 11.16 1.12
CA VAL A 565 -28.13 12.16 0.50
C VAL A 565 -29.02 12.84 1.56
N PHE A 566 -29.57 12.10 2.52
CA PHE A 566 -30.36 12.68 3.59
C PHE A 566 -29.52 13.54 4.55
N HIS A 567 -28.29 13.16 4.85
CA HIS A 567 -27.37 14.01 5.63
C HIS A 567 -27.05 15.31 4.88
N GLU A 568 -26.80 15.24 3.56
CA GLU A 568 -26.57 16.44 2.75
C GLU A 568 -27.79 17.37 2.72
N TYR A 569 -29.00 16.83 2.68
CA TYR A 569 -30.25 17.61 2.63
C TYR A 569 -30.81 18.03 4.01
N HIS A 570 -30.49 17.31 5.09
CA HIS A 570 -31.05 17.57 6.43
C HIS A 570 -29.98 17.98 7.46
N GLY A 571 -28.72 17.65 7.27
CA GLY A 571 -27.65 17.89 8.24
C GLY A 571 -26.96 19.24 8.09
N ILE A 572 -26.85 19.73 6.86
CA ILE A 572 -26.26 21.05 6.59
C ILE A 572 -27.42 22.02 6.42
N SER A 573 -27.65 22.85 7.43
CA SER A 573 -28.53 24.01 7.23
C SER A 573 -27.83 24.96 6.26
N LEU A 574 -28.00 24.71 4.95
CA LEU A 574 -27.47 25.58 3.87
C LEU A 574 -27.93 27.04 4.06
N GLN A 575 -29.04 27.25 4.77
CA GLN A 575 -29.51 28.57 5.19
C GLN A 575 -28.55 29.27 6.18
N LYS A 576 -27.77 28.50 6.97
CA LYS A 576 -26.79 29.09 7.91
C LYS A 576 -25.48 29.55 7.21
N ILE A 577 -25.04 28.85 6.16
CA ILE A 577 -23.75 29.11 5.52
C ILE A 577 -23.86 29.90 4.23
N GLY A 578 -25.06 29.98 3.63
CA GLY A 578 -25.30 30.79 2.42
C GLY A 578 -25.09 32.27 2.67
N GLY A 579 -24.37 32.93 1.78
CA GLY A 579 -24.03 34.37 1.88
C GLY A 579 -22.83 34.68 2.77
N LYS A 580 -22.28 33.72 3.49
CA LYS A 580 -21.06 33.85 4.30
C LYS A 580 -19.82 34.06 3.45
N SER A 581 -18.80 34.72 4.02
CA SER A 581 -17.52 35.02 3.36
C SER A 581 -16.40 34.21 3.99
N VAL A 582 -15.71 33.40 3.18
CA VAL A 582 -14.65 32.48 3.63
C VAL A 582 -13.33 32.82 2.92
N LEU A 583 -12.26 32.98 3.69
CA LEU A 583 -10.91 33.14 3.18
C LEU A 583 -10.20 31.78 3.13
N ILE A 584 -9.58 31.46 1.99
CA ILE A 584 -8.89 30.16 1.77
C ILE A 584 -7.41 30.45 1.58
N ALA A 585 -6.60 30.06 2.55
CA ALA A 585 -5.14 30.15 2.49
C ALA A 585 -4.53 28.77 2.17
N ASP A 586 -3.94 28.62 0.99
CA ASP A 586 -3.25 27.40 0.52
C ASP A 586 -2.23 27.82 -0.54
N ASP A 587 -1.01 27.31 -0.52
CA ASP A 587 0.05 27.68 -1.47
C ASP A 587 -0.20 27.10 -2.88
N SER A 588 -0.94 26.00 -2.98
CA SER A 588 -1.35 25.40 -4.25
C SER A 588 -2.50 26.16 -4.89
N ALA A 589 -2.26 26.74 -6.08
CA ALA A 589 -3.31 27.41 -6.85
C ALA A 589 -4.48 26.47 -7.19
N VAL A 590 -4.19 25.19 -7.46
CA VAL A 590 -5.20 24.17 -7.79
C VAL A 590 -6.13 23.92 -6.61
N ASN A 591 -5.57 23.75 -5.40
CA ASN A 591 -6.37 23.56 -4.19
C ASN A 591 -7.24 24.78 -3.89
N ARG A 592 -6.67 26.00 -3.96
CA ARG A 592 -7.41 27.24 -3.73
C ARG A 592 -8.59 27.38 -4.69
N ILE A 593 -8.33 27.25 -6.01
CA ILE A 593 -9.37 27.38 -7.03
C ILE A 593 -10.45 26.30 -6.83
N GLY A 594 -10.04 25.06 -6.57
CA GLY A 594 -10.96 23.95 -6.33
C GLY A 594 -11.89 24.20 -5.14
N LEU A 595 -11.35 24.65 -4.02
CA LEU A 595 -12.13 24.98 -2.82
C LEU A 595 -13.05 26.19 -3.06
N ILE A 596 -12.58 27.23 -3.74
CA ILE A 596 -13.41 28.39 -4.12
C ILE A 596 -14.62 27.92 -4.93
N MET A 597 -14.40 27.19 -6.02
CA MET A 597 -15.50 26.68 -6.86
C MET A 597 -16.49 25.80 -6.09
N ILE A 598 -15.99 24.99 -5.17
CA ILE A 598 -16.84 24.16 -4.32
C ILE A 598 -17.72 25.02 -3.40
N LEU A 599 -17.13 25.97 -2.67
CA LEU A 599 -17.85 26.80 -1.73
C LEU A 599 -18.85 27.73 -2.42
N GLU A 600 -18.49 28.30 -3.59
CA GLU A 600 -19.39 29.13 -4.39
C GLU A 600 -20.63 28.37 -4.88
N LYS A 601 -20.48 27.06 -5.22
CA LYS A 601 -21.62 26.19 -5.56
C LYS A 601 -22.67 26.11 -4.43
N TYR A 602 -22.24 26.27 -3.16
CA TYR A 602 -23.11 26.28 -1.99
C TYR A 602 -23.50 27.69 -1.54
N GLY A 603 -23.27 28.71 -2.37
CA GLY A 603 -23.64 30.10 -2.10
C GLY A 603 -22.75 30.82 -1.08
N ILE A 604 -21.56 30.28 -0.79
CA ILE A 604 -20.55 30.88 0.09
C ILE A 604 -19.62 31.74 -0.77
N LYS A 605 -19.39 32.99 -0.38
CA LYS A 605 -18.40 33.86 -1.02
C LYS A 605 -17.01 33.42 -0.58
N ALA A 606 -16.12 33.08 -1.52
CA ALA A 606 -14.80 32.60 -1.19
C ALA A 606 -13.71 33.45 -1.84
N GLU A 607 -12.67 33.76 -1.08
CA GLU A 607 -11.47 34.46 -1.56
C GLU A 607 -10.20 33.66 -1.24
N GLY A 608 -9.20 33.66 -2.15
CA GLY A 608 -7.97 32.91 -1.98
C GLY A 608 -6.81 33.75 -1.46
N ALA A 609 -5.97 33.19 -0.60
CA ALA A 609 -4.68 33.72 -0.16
C ALA A 609 -3.58 32.71 -0.47
N VAL A 610 -2.40 33.18 -0.91
CA VAL A 610 -1.31 32.32 -1.40
C VAL A 610 -0.37 31.79 -0.29
N ASN A 611 -0.43 32.39 0.89
CA ASN A 611 0.32 31.98 2.09
C ASN A 611 -0.28 32.63 3.34
N GLY A 612 0.27 32.32 4.53
CA GLY A 612 -0.22 32.84 5.80
C GLY A 612 -0.10 34.36 5.94
N LYS A 613 0.90 34.99 5.31
CA LYS A 613 1.08 36.44 5.34
C LYS A 613 0.00 37.14 4.51
N ASP A 614 -0.26 36.68 3.28
CA ASP A 614 -1.33 37.20 2.42
C ASP A 614 -2.71 37.03 3.07
N ALA A 615 -2.92 35.90 3.76
CA ALA A 615 -4.13 35.66 4.51
C ALA A 615 -4.31 36.69 5.64
N TYR A 616 -3.28 36.97 6.42
CA TYR A 616 -3.32 37.97 7.48
C TYR A 616 -3.61 39.39 6.92
N GLU A 617 -2.90 39.81 5.86
CA GLU A 617 -3.10 41.11 5.22
C GLU A 617 -4.52 41.28 4.66
N LYS A 618 -5.12 40.22 4.10
CA LYS A 618 -6.51 40.22 3.64
C LYS A 618 -7.51 40.32 4.77
N LEU A 619 -7.26 39.66 5.91
CA LEU A 619 -8.09 39.79 7.11
C LEU A 619 -8.08 41.20 7.70
N GLU A 620 -6.95 41.91 7.61
CA GLU A 620 -6.90 43.32 8.03
C GLU A 620 -7.79 44.24 7.17
N ARG A 621 -7.80 44.01 5.85
CA ARG A 621 -8.52 44.85 4.87
C ARG A 621 -9.98 44.44 4.68
N GLY A 622 -10.29 43.17 4.79
CA GLY A 622 -11.61 42.59 4.52
C GLY A 622 -12.36 42.14 5.78
N THR A 623 -13.56 41.63 5.57
CA THR A 623 -14.35 40.95 6.59
C THR A 623 -14.66 39.54 6.11
N PHE A 624 -14.25 38.57 6.88
CA PHE A 624 -14.48 37.15 6.61
C PHE A 624 -15.14 36.50 7.84
N ASP A 625 -16.08 35.61 7.59
CA ASP A 625 -16.76 34.86 8.65
C ASP A 625 -15.91 33.66 9.10
N LEU A 626 -15.04 33.13 8.25
CA LEU A 626 -14.20 31.95 8.50
C LEU A 626 -12.91 32.00 7.68
N VAL A 627 -11.85 31.38 8.19
CA VAL A 627 -10.61 31.13 7.46
C VAL A 627 -10.38 29.62 7.36
N LEU A 628 -10.13 29.14 6.14
CA LEU A 628 -9.62 27.80 5.86
C LEU A 628 -8.11 27.93 5.62
N MET A 629 -7.28 27.36 6.51
CA MET A 629 -5.85 27.63 6.57
C MET A 629 -5.03 26.36 6.35
N ASP A 630 -4.27 26.28 5.28
CA ASP A 630 -3.28 25.21 5.13
C ASP A 630 -2.16 25.38 6.15
N ILE A 631 -1.79 24.27 6.82
CA ILE A 631 -0.72 24.28 7.80
C ILE A 631 0.65 24.35 7.11
N GLY A 632 0.83 23.65 5.99
CA GLY A 632 2.11 23.50 5.30
C GLY A 632 2.38 24.51 4.20
N MET A 633 2.42 25.81 4.50
CA MET A 633 2.68 26.87 3.51
C MET A 633 4.09 27.48 3.63
N PRO A 634 4.70 27.91 2.51
CA PRO A 634 5.98 28.62 2.52
C PRO A 634 5.84 30.06 3.07
N GLN A 635 6.95 30.67 3.48
CA GLN A 635 7.11 32.01 4.06
C GLN A 635 6.52 32.15 5.46
N LEU A 636 5.23 31.96 5.64
CA LEU A 636 4.53 31.95 6.92
C LEU A 636 3.58 30.75 6.91
N ASN A 637 3.85 29.74 7.73
CA ASN A 637 3.02 28.54 7.85
C ASN A 637 1.69 28.84 8.54
N GLY A 638 0.71 27.92 8.43
CA GLY A 638 -0.63 28.15 8.97
C GLY A 638 -0.69 28.28 10.48
N ILE A 639 0.20 27.62 11.22
CA ILE A 639 0.28 27.72 12.68
C ILE A 639 0.78 29.10 13.09
N GLU A 640 1.85 29.57 12.47
CA GLU A 640 2.39 30.92 12.72
C GLU A 640 1.40 32.01 12.32
N ALA A 641 0.75 31.86 11.16
CA ALA A 641 -0.31 32.77 10.70
C ALA A 641 -1.48 32.84 11.71
N THR A 642 -1.90 31.69 12.25
CA THR A 642 -2.95 31.64 13.28
C THR A 642 -2.52 32.35 14.55
N LYS A 643 -1.28 32.18 15.02
CA LYS A 643 -0.74 32.93 16.16
C LYS A 643 -0.74 34.45 15.90
N MET A 644 -0.38 34.88 14.70
CA MET A 644 -0.47 36.31 14.33
C MET A 644 -1.91 36.81 14.33
N ILE A 645 -2.86 36.04 13.79
CA ILE A 645 -4.30 36.34 13.82
C ILE A 645 -4.78 36.51 15.25
N ARG A 646 -4.43 35.62 16.18
CA ARG A 646 -4.86 35.67 17.59
C ARG A 646 -4.18 36.79 18.39
N ASN A 647 -3.02 37.24 17.97
CA ASN A 647 -2.28 38.36 18.59
C ASN A 647 -2.49 39.70 17.89
N SER A 648 -3.40 39.77 16.93
CA SER A 648 -3.70 41.03 16.21
C SER A 648 -4.32 42.10 17.13
N ALA A 649 -4.00 43.36 16.89
CA ALA A 649 -4.66 44.47 17.56
C ALA A 649 -6.08 44.75 17.04
N ILE A 650 -6.49 44.10 15.97
CA ILE A 650 -7.76 44.33 15.28
C ILE A 650 -8.81 43.31 15.79
N PRO A 651 -9.85 43.72 16.54
CA PRO A 651 -10.79 42.79 17.15
C PRO A 651 -11.45 41.80 16.17
N LYS A 652 -11.83 42.26 14.97
CA LYS A 652 -12.45 41.40 13.94
C LYS A 652 -11.51 40.31 13.44
N VAL A 653 -10.17 40.55 13.45
CA VAL A 653 -9.18 39.58 13.03
C VAL A 653 -8.95 38.53 14.10
N VAL A 654 -8.88 38.96 15.37
CA VAL A 654 -8.64 38.08 16.51
C VAL A 654 -9.74 37.03 16.66
N THR A 655 -11.00 37.42 16.41
CA THR A 655 -12.18 36.59 16.65
C THR A 655 -12.58 35.69 15.48
N VAL A 656 -12.01 35.90 14.30
CA VAL A 656 -12.36 35.08 13.10
C VAL A 656 -12.06 33.59 13.37
N PRO A 657 -13.00 32.67 13.13
CA PRO A 657 -12.73 31.25 13.24
C PRO A 657 -11.72 30.78 12.19
N VAL A 658 -10.84 29.86 12.58
CA VAL A 658 -9.82 29.27 11.72
C VAL A 658 -9.94 27.76 11.73
N ILE A 659 -10.15 27.13 10.57
CA ILE A 659 -10.09 25.67 10.40
C ILE A 659 -8.81 25.34 9.64
N GLY A 660 -7.94 24.49 10.23
CA GLY A 660 -6.68 24.07 9.65
C GLY A 660 -6.83 22.94 8.64
N PHE A 661 -6.01 22.94 7.60
CA PHE A 661 -5.83 21.80 6.69
C PHE A 661 -4.44 21.20 6.87
N SER A 662 -4.34 19.87 6.97
CA SER A 662 -3.06 19.15 7.03
C SER A 662 -3.01 18.02 6.02
N GLY A 663 -1.86 17.84 5.37
CA GLY A 663 -1.56 16.65 4.55
C GLY A 663 -1.15 15.43 5.38
N GLU A 664 -0.90 15.61 6.68
CA GLU A 664 -0.42 14.58 7.59
C GLU A 664 -1.40 14.37 8.75
N SER A 665 -1.60 13.12 9.12
CA SER A 665 -2.36 12.71 10.31
C SER A 665 -1.48 12.66 11.56
N ASP A 666 -0.53 13.59 11.71
CA ASP A 666 0.35 13.67 12.87
C ASP A 666 -0.39 14.31 14.04
N GLU A 667 -0.66 13.53 15.09
CA GLU A 667 -1.32 14.00 16.30
C GLU A 667 -0.58 15.15 17.00
N GLN A 668 0.74 15.24 16.84
CA GLN A 668 1.51 16.32 17.43
C GLN A 668 1.25 17.64 16.70
N LEU A 669 1.26 17.62 15.36
CA LEU A 669 0.97 18.77 14.51
C LEU A 669 -0.45 19.31 14.75
N ILE A 670 -1.41 18.40 14.92
CA ILE A 670 -2.81 18.75 15.23
C ILE A 670 -2.91 19.45 16.60
N ARG A 671 -2.24 18.92 17.63
CA ARG A 671 -2.21 19.55 18.96
C ARG A 671 -1.57 20.92 18.91
N GLU A 672 -0.51 21.10 18.14
CA GLU A 672 0.16 22.39 17.95
C GLU A 672 -0.74 23.41 17.25
N ALA A 673 -1.51 22.98 16.22
CA ALA A 673 -2.44 23.83 15.50
C ALA A 673 -3.61 24.32 16.42
N LEU A 674 -4.20 23.43 17.19
CA LEU A 674 -5.25 23.78 18.17
C LEU A 674 -4.71 24.67 19.29
N ALA A 675 -3.49 24.41 19.79
CA ALA A 675 -2.83 25.23 20.79
C ALA A 675 -2.49 26.65 20.27
N ALA A 676 -2.27 26.79 18.96
CA ALA A 676 -2.09 28.09 18.30
C ALA A 676 -3.37 28.91 18.18
N GLY A 677 -4.53 28.30 18.45
CA GLY A 677 -5.85 28.96 18.42
C GLY A 677 -6.68 28.64 17.19
N MET A 678 -6.39 27.56 16.45
CA MET A 678 -7.32 27.03 15.44
C MET A 678 -8.54 26.43 16.13
N ASN A 679 -9.72 26.63 15.54
CA ASN A 679 -10.99 26.16 16.09
C ASN A 679 -11.22 24.66 15.77
N ASP A 680 -10.75 24.21 14.61
CA ASP A 680 -10.86 22.83 14.16
C ASP A 680 -9.81 22.53 13.08
N TYR A 681 -9.75 21.28 12.62
CA TYR A 681 -8.85 20.88 11.53
C TYR A 681 -9.48 19.81 10.62
N LEU A 682 -8.92 19.67 9.41
CA LEU A 682 -9.28 18.68 8.40
C LEU A 682 -8.02 18.07 7.80
N ILE A 683 -8.07 16.79 7.46
CA ILE A 683 -6.95 16.08 6.81
C ILE A 683 -7.18 16.06 5.30
N LYS A 684 -6.15 16.42 4.53
CA LYS A 684 -6.18 16.32 3.06
C LYS A 684 -5.97 14.85 2.62
N PRO A 685 -6.70 14.32 1.62
CA PRO A 685 -7.68 15.03 0.78
C PRO A 685 -8.98 15.31 1.55
N VAL A 686 -9.51 16.51 1.40
CA VAL A 686 -10.66 16.98 2.17
C VAL A 686 -11.95 16.39 1.61
N ASP A 687 -12.72 15.69 2.44
CA ASP A 687 -14.10 15.34 2.11
C ASP A 687 -14.98 16.60 2.15
N ILE A 688 -15.67 16.86 1.05
CA ILE A 688 -16.48 18.09 0.87
C ILE A 688 -17.60 18.14 1.92
N ARG A 689 -18.20 17.02 2.29
CA ARG A 689 -19.26 16.95 3.28
C ARG A 689 -18.74 17.33 4.66
N LEU A 690 -17.63 16.72 5.06
CA LEU A 690 -16.99 17.01 6.34
C LEU A 690 -16.53 18.48 6.41
N LEU A 691 -16.08 19.06 5.29
CA LEU A 691 -15.75 20.47 5.18
C LEU A 691 -16.97 21.35 5.46
N LEU A 692 -18.08 21.12 4.75
CA LEU A 692 -19.30 21.91 4.90
C LEU A 692 -19.95 21.75 6.28
N GLU A 693 -19.90 20.54 6.85
CA GLU A 693 -20.34 20.25 8.20
C GLU A 693 -19.55 21.06 9.24
N LYS A 694 -18.20 21.02 9.16
CA LYS A 694 -17.34 21.79 10.07
C LYS A 694 -17.52 23.30 9.89
N ILE A 695 -17.68 23.78 8.65
CA ILE A 695 -18.02 25.19 8.40
C ILE A 695 -19.35 25.54 9.10
N SER A 696 -20.39 24.72 8.96
CA SER A 696 -21.71 24.95 9.56
C SER A 696 -21.72 24.89 11.10
N GLN A 697 -20.85 24.07 11.68
CA GLN A 697 -20.67 23.95 13.13
C GLN A 697 -19.88 25.13 13.70
N THR A 698 -18.96 25.67 12.92
CA THR A 698 -18.05 26.75 13.36
C THR A 698 -18.67 28.13 13.18
N LEU A 699 -19.56 28.33 12.19
CA LEU A 699 -20.35 29.56 11.93
C LEU A 699 -21.69 29.57 12.65
#